data_d7d0d004179c286e7c0302ff2ed64b5f
#
_entry.id   d7d0d004179c286e7c0302ff2ed64b5f
#
_cell.length_a   1.000
_cell.length_b   1.000
_cell.length_c   1.000
_cell.angle_alpha   90.00
_cell.angle_beta   90.00
_cell.angle_gamma   90.00
#
_symmetry.space_group_name_H-M   'P 1'
#
loop_
_entity.id
_entity.type
_entity.pdbx_description
1 polymer ?
#
loop_
_entity_poly.entity_id
_entity_poly.type
_entity_poly.pdbx_seq_one_letter_code
_entity_poly.pdbx_strand_id
1 'polypeptide(L)'
;MSNPLLHIEGLPPFSQIKPEHIQPAIQELIEENRQVIEQVLKQPHFTWENFIEPLSEAGEHLSRAWSPISHLNSVKNSPKLRDAYQACLPLLSEYSTWVGQHKGLYNAYLALKNSPEFATYSVAQKKAIENALRDFELSGIGLSEEKQKRYGEIVARLSELSAQFSNNVLDATMGWEKVIEDESELAGLPESALLAAKQSAESKGLKGYRFTLEIPSYLPIMTYCENAALREEMYRAYATRASDQGPNAGKWDNTAIIEEIMTLRVELAKLLGFNTYTERSLATKMAENPQQVLDFLNNLAYRSKAQGEKELAELKAYCEKEFGVTELAPWDISFYSEKQKQHLYAINDEELRPYFPEDRVISGLFELIKRIFNIRAVERFGVDTWHKDVRFFDLIDETDEVRGSFYLDLYARENKRGGAWMDDCIGRKRNADGSIQKPVAYLTCNFNAPIGDKPALFTHDEVTTLFHEFGHGIHHMLTKVDVPDVAGINGVPWDAVELPSQFMENWCWEKEALDFISGHFETHEPLPEEKLNQLLKAKNYQAAMFVLRQLEFGLFDFTLHHTFEAGKANQVLDTLKAVKDKVAVIKGVEWARAPHSFSHIFAGGYAAGYYSYLWAEVLSADAFSRFEEEGIFNPVTGKFFLDEILTRGGSEEPMVLFKRFRGREPQLDALLRHKGIAN
;
A
#
# COMPACT_ATOMS: atom_id res chain seq x y z
N MET A 1 -0.08 -37.32 -6.62
CA MET A 1 -0.99 -36.21 -6.88
C MET A 1 -0.23 -35.07 -7.53
N SER A 2 -0.83 -34.42 -8.50
CA SER A 2 -0.22 -33.27 -9.16
C SER A 2 -0.21 -32.06 -8.22
N ASN A 3 0.84 -31.25 -8.32
CA ASN A 3 0.98 -30.02 -7.56
C ASN A 3 0.00 -28.97 -8.12
N PRO A 4 -0.93 -28.43 -7.31
CA PRO A 4 -1.93 -27.48 -7.79
C PRO A 4 -1.35 -26.12 -8.23
N LEU A 5 -0.10 -25.82 -7.86
CA LEU A 5 0.57 -24.58 -8.25
C LEU A 5 1.16 -24.63 -9.66
N LEU A 6 1.30 -25.81 -10.23
CA LEU A 6 1.80 -25.99 -11.60
C LEU A 6 0.66 -25.79 -12.59
N HIS A 7 0.90 -24.95 -13.60
CA HIS A 7 -0.04 -24.71 -14.71
C HIS A 7 -1.46 -24.33 -14.24
N ILE A 8 -1.54 -23.29 -13.38
CA ILE A 8 -2.81 -22.76 -12.90
C ILE A 8 -3.61 -22.18 -14.07
N GLU A 9 -4.80 -22.73 -14.30
CA GLU A 9 -5.78 -22.20 -15.23
C GLU A 9 -6.89 -21.51 -14.43
N GLY A 10 -7.25 -20.29 -14.83
CA GLY A 10 -8.25 -19.52 -14.10
C GLY A 10 -7.74 -18.99 -12.76
N LEU A 11 -8.65 -18.88 -11.80
CA LEU A 11 -8.33 -18.36 -10.47
C LEU A 11 -7.49 -19.34 -9.64
N PRO A 12 -6.62 -18.83 -8.74
CA PRO A 12 -5.80 -19.72 -7.91
C PRO A 12 -6.63 -20.68 -7.06
N PRO A 13 -6.21 -21.95 -6.95
CA PRO A 13 -6.93 -22.95 -6.14
C PRO A 13 -6.50 -22.87 -4.66
N PHE A 14 -6.85 -21.78 -3.99
CA PHE A 14 -6.39 -21.49 -2.63
C PHE A 14 -6.59 -22.64 -1.64
N SER A 15 -7.75 -23.28 -1.66
CA SER A 15 -8.07 -24.37 -0.72
C SER A 15 -7.21 -25.62 -0.92
N GLN A 16 -6.57 -25.77 -2.08
CA GLN A 16 -5.75 -26.92 -2.44
C GLN A 16 -4.26 -26.66 -2.22
N ILE A 17 -3.86 -25.39 -2.02
CA ILE A 17 -2.45 -25.02 -1.85
C ILE A 17 -2.01 -25.35 -0.43
N LYS A 18 -0.98 -26.19 -0.31
CA LYS A 18 -0.39 -26.59 0.95
C LYS A 18 1.09 -26.21 1.00
N PRO A 19 1.67 -26.01 2.19
CA PRO A 19 3.10 -25.64 2.29
C PRO A 19 4.03 -26.58 1.53
N GLU A 20 3.78 -27.88 1.51
CA GLU A 20 4.61 -28.86 0.80
C GLU A 20 4.59 -28.74 -0.72
N HIS A 21 3.62 -28.02 -1.28
CA HIS A 21 3.55 -27.79 -2.74
C HIS A 21 4.47 -26.66 -3.19
N ILE A 22 4.83 -25.74 -2.30
CA ILE A 22 5.36 -24.42 -2.64
C ILE A 22 6.76 -24.52 -3.24
N GLN A 23 7.73 -25.03 -2.48
CA GLN A 23 9.11 -25.09 -2.96
C GLN A 23 9.29 -25.93 -4.22
N PRO A 24 8.70 -27.15 -4.29
CA PRO A 24 8.83 -27.94 -5.53
C PRO A 24 8.24 -27.26 -6.77
N ALA A 25 7.10 -26.58 -6.63
CA ALA A 25 6.49 -25.86 -7.76
C ALA A 25 7.36 -24.71 -8.24
N ILE A 26 7.89 -23.92 -7.32
CA ILE A 26 8.76 -22.78 -7.69
C ILE A 26 10.04 -23.27 -8.34
N GLN A 27 10.66 -24.32 -7.82
CA GLN A 27 11.86 -24.91 -8.43
C GLN A 27 11.58 -25.37 -9.88
N GLU A 28 10.48 -26.07 -10.09
CA GLU A 28 10.12 -26.57 -11.42
C GLU A 28 9.79 -25.44 -12.40
N LEU A 29 9.06 -24.41 -11.96
CA LEU A 29 8.69 -23.29 -12.81
C LEU A 29 9.88 -22.39 -13.15
N ILE A 30 10.82 -22.25 -12.23
CA ILE A 30 12.09 -21.54 -12.52
C ILE A 30 12.87 -22.30 -13.59
N GLU A 31 12.97 -23.63 -13.47
CA GLU A 31 13.68 -24.47 -14.46
C GLU A 31 13.01 -24.39 -15.82
N GLU A 32 11.69 -24.44 -15.88
CA GLU A 32 10.92 -24.22 -17.10
C GLU A 32 11.27 -22.91 -17.77
N ASN A 33 11.31 -21.82 -16.98
CA ASN A 33 11.68 -20.49 -17.48
C ASN A 33 13.11 -20.45 -18.03
N ARG A 34 14.05 -21.09 -17.34
CA ARG A 34 15.44 -21.16 -17.81
C ARG A 34 15.53 -21.88 -19.15
N GLN A 35 14.82 -22.97 -19.30
CA GLN A 35 14.77 -23.75 -20.56
C GLN A 35 14.17 -22.96 -21.70
N VAL A 36 13.07 -22.24 -21.46
CA VAL A 36 12.45 -21.39 -22.48
C VAL A 36 13.41 -20.30 -22.95
N ILE A 37 14.11 -19.66 -22.01
CA ILE A 37 15.11 -18.63 -22.35
C ILE A 37 16.19 -19.20 -23.27
N GLU A 38 16.78 -20.34 -22.91
CA GLU A 38 17.81 -20.97 -23.73
C GLU A 38 17.28 -21.36 -25.12
N GLN A 39 16.03 -21.80 -25.19
CA GLN A 39 15.41 -22.22 -26.45
C GLN A 39 15.14 -21.03 -27.39
N VAL A 40 14.58 -19.93 -26.88
CA VAL A 40 14.28 -18.76 -27.72
C VAL A 40 15.56 -18.09 -28.23
N LEU A 41 16.66 -18.16 -27.48
CA LEU A 41 17.93 -17.56 -27.88
C LEU A 41 18.63 -18.30 -29.02
N LYS A 42 18.20 -19.50 -29.36
CA LYS A 42 18.78 -20.27 -30.50
C LYS A 42 18.29 -19.76 -31.84
N GLN A 43 17.28 -18.90 -31.87
CA GLN A 43 16.73 -18.37 -33.11
C GLN A 43 17.67 -17.37 -33.76
N PRO A 44 17.74 -17.35 -35.12
CA PRO A 44 18.66 -16.45 -35.85
C PRO A 44 18.16 -15.01 -35.91
N HIS A 45 16.85 -14.79 -35.75
CA HIS A 45 16.20 -13.48 -35.81
C HIS A 45 15.11 -13.41 -34.73
N PHE A 46 15.07 -12.28 -34.02
CA PHE A 46 14.12 -12.09 -32.91
C PHE A 46 12.97 -11.18 -33.32
N THR A 47 11.75 -11.62 -33.02
CA THR A 47 10.52 -10.84 -33.19
C THR A 47 9.75 -10.84 -31.89
N TRP A 48 8.73 -10.00 -31.76
CA TRP A 48 7.85 -10.01 -30.60
C TRP A 48 7.24 -11.42 -30.40
N GLU A 49 6.74 -12.02 -31.49
CA GLU A 49 6.03 -13.30 -31.44
C GLU A 49 6.94 -14.50 -31.11
N ASN A 50 8.19 -14.50 -31.60
CA ASN A 50 9.06 -15.65 -31.39
C ASN A 50 9.98 -15.52 -30.17
N PHE A 51 10.06 -14.32 -29.59
CA PHE A 51 10.97 -14.02 -28.48
C PHE A 51 10.22 -13.56 -27.24
N ILE A 52 9.49 -12.41 -27.30
CA ILE A 52 8.82 -11.86 -26.12
C ILE A 52 7.65 -12.73 -25.68
N GLU A 53 6.81 -13.20 -26.59
CA GLU A 53 5.61 -13.98 -26.24
C GLU A 53 5.95 -15.30 -25.51
N PRO A 54 6.92 -16.11 -25.97
CA PRO A 54 7.29 -17.33 -25.22
C PRO A 54 7.87 -17.03 -23.85
N LEU A 55 8.66 -15.97 -23.71
CA LEU A 55 9.21 -15.54 -22.41
C LEU A 55 8.09 -15.11 -21.48
N SER A 56 7.13 -14.34 -22.00
CA SER A 56 5.98 -13.86 -21.25
C SER A 56 5.12 -15.02 -20.76
N GLU A 57 4.90 -16.04 -21.59
CA GLU A 57 4.10 -17.21 -21.22
C GLU A 57 4.75 -18.01 -20.08
N ALA A 58 6.05 -18.27 -20.19
CA ALA A 58 6.78 -18.97 -19.13
C ALA A 58 6.82 -18.16 -17.83
N GLY A 59 7.05 -16.84 -17.94
CA GLY A 59 7.01 -15.93 -16.79
C GLY A 59 5.64 -15.89 -16.13
N GLU A 60 4.57 -15.98 -16.92
CA GLU A 60 3.20 -16.01 -16.42
C GLU A 60 2.93 -17.24 -15.55
N HIS A 61 3.42 -18.42 -15.95
CA HIS A 61 3.29 -19.64 -15.13
C HIS A 61 3.91 -19.45 -13.75
N LEU A 62 5.07 -18.84 -13.68
CA LEU A 62 5.75 -18.57 -12.42
C LEU A 62 5.00 -17.52 -11.58
N SER A 63 4.58 -16.43 -12.20
CA SER A 63 3.82 -15.37 -11.54
C SER A 63 2.48 -15.87 -10.99
N ARG A 64 1.78 -16.71 -11.75
CA ARG A 64 0.50 -17.27 -11.36
C ARG A 64 0.63 -18.21 -10.16
N ALA A 65 1.79 -18.84 -9.97
CA ALA A 65 2.07 -19.65 -8.79
C ALA A 65 2.55 -18.80 -7.61
N TRP A 66 3.46 -17.87 -7.84
CA TRP A 66 4.03 -17.08 -6.75
C TRP A 66 3.06 -16.09 -6.13
N SER A 67 2.19 -15.48 -6.93
CA SER A 67 1.21 -14.50 -6.45
C SER A 67 0.33 -15.07 -5.31
N PRO A 68 -0.35 -16.23 -5.46
CA PRO A 68 -1.13 -16.76 -4.35
C PRO A 68 -0.29 -17.20 -3.16
N ILE A 69 0.93 -17.69 -3.37
CA ILE A 69 1.84 -18.07 -2.28
C ILE A 69 2.19 -16.83 -1.44
N SER A 70 2.62 -15.77 -2.08
CA SER A 70 2.97 -14.52 -1.42
C SER A 70 1.77 -13.91 -0.69
N HIS A 71 0.60 -13.95 -1.32
CA HIS A 71 -0.63 -13.45 -0.72
C HIS A 71 -1.00 -14.24 0.54
N LEU A 72 -0.99 -15.57 0.47
CA LEU A 72 -1.25 -16.43 1.63
C LEU A 72 -0.29 -16.16 2.78
N ASN A 73 0.98 -15.92 2.48
CA ASN A 73 1.97 -15.59 3.50
C ASN A 73 1.61 -14.29 4.25
N SER A 74 0.96 -13.36 3.58
CA SER A 74 0.52 -12.09 4.18
C SER A 74 -0.82 -12.19 4.91
N VAL A 75 -1.75 -12.99 4.43
CA VAL A 75 -3.14 -12.99 4.94
C VAL A 75 -3.54 -14.23 5.73
N LYS A 76 -2.75 -15.29 5.66
CA LYS A 76 -3.01 -16.55 6.36
C LYS A 76 -1.68 -17.18 6.77
N ASN A 77 -0.86 -16.43 7.47
CA ASN A 77 0.48 -16.85 7.86
C ASN A 77 0.44 -18.03 8.83
N SER A 78 1.42 -18.91 8.70
CA SER A 78 1.66 -20.01 9.64
C SER A 78 3.14 -20.36 9.62
N PRO A 79 3.69 -21.05 10.66
CA PRO A 79 5.10 -21.43 10.64
C PRO A 79 5.51 -22.25 9.42
N LYS A 80 4.70 -23.23 9.02
CA LYS A 80 5.01 -24.08 7.86
C LYS A 80 4.95 -23.32 6.53
N LEU A 81 3.95 -22.45 6.38
CA LEU A 81 3.81 -21.60 5.19
C LEU A 81 4.97 -20.61 5.09
N ARG A 82 5.31 -19.99 6.22
CA ARG A 82 6.42 -19.04 6.31
C ARG A 82 7.74 -19.71 5.91
N ASP A 83 8.01 -20.91 6.41
CA ASP A 83 9.23 -21.67 6.10
C ASP A 83 9.29 -21.98 4.59
N ALA A 84 8.18 -22.44 4.01
CA ALA A 84 8.12 -22.74 2.58
C ALA A 84 8.30 -21.48 1.73
N TYR A 85 7.66 -20.38 2.11
CA TYR A 85 7.81 -19.08 1.46
C TYR A 85 9.27 -18.62 1.49
N GLN A 86 9.89 -18.63 2.67
CA GLN A 86 11.28 -18.21 2.85
C GLN A 86 12.26 -19.08 2.08
N ALA A 87 11.99 -20.36 1.97
CA ALA A 87 12.85 -21.27 1.19
C ALA A 87 12.86 -20.92 -0.31
N CYS A 88 11.78 -20.30 -0.81
CA CYS A 88 11.68 -19.87 -2.20
C CYS A 88 12.39 -18.53 -2.49
N LEU A 89 12.58 -17.68 -1.48
CA LEU A 89 13.17 -16.36 -1.70
C LEU A 89 14.56 -16.40 -2.32
N PRO A 90 15.51 -17.23 -1.83
CA PRO A 90 16.81 -17.36 -2.50
C PRO A 90 16.71 -17.87 -3.94
N LEU A 91 15.80 -18.81 -4.20
CA LEU A 91 15.60 -19.38 -5.53
C LEU A 91 15.13 -18.31 -6.53
N LEU A 92 14.15 -17.51 -6.13
CA LEU A 92 13.59 -16.44 -6.95
C LEU A 92 14.61 -15.31 -7.16
N SER A 93 15.33 -14.93 -6.10
CA SER A 93 16.35 -13.90 -6.16
C SER A 93 17.50 -14.31 -7.09
N GLU A 94 17.98 -15.52 -6.96
CA GLU A 94 19.03 -16.06 -7.82
C GLU A 94 18.59 -16.09 -9.30
N TYR A 95 17.36 -16.56 -9.53
CA TYR A 95 16.80 -16.59 -10.88
C TYR A 95 16.65 -15.18 -11.47
N SER A 96 16.11 -14.24 -10.71
CA SER A 96 15.93 -12.86 -11.14
C SER A 96 17.28 -12.19 -11.48
N THR A 97 18.30 -12.43 -10.67
CA THR A 97 19.66 -11.92 -10.92
C THR A 97 20.26 -12.54 -12.18
N TRP A 98 20.08 -13.85 -12.34
CA TRP A 98 20.56 -14.56 -13.53
C TRP A 98 19.93 -14.00 -14.81
N VAL A 99 18.63 -13.74 -14.81
CA VAL A 99 17.92 -13.10 -15.93
C VAL A 99 18.47 -11.69 -16.18
N GLY A 100 18.56 -10.88 -15.14
CA GLY A 100 19.01 -9.49 -15.26
C GLY A 100 20.46 -9.33 -15.70
N GLN A 101 21.28 -10.38 -15.54
CA GLN A 101 22.69 -10.38 -15.93
C GLN A 101 22.97 -11.29 -17.14
N HIS A 102 21.91 -11.76 -17.80
CA HIS A 102 22.03 -12.67 -18.93
C HIS A 102 22.35 -11.91 -20.21
N LYS A 103 23.60 -11.97 -20.66
CA LYS A 103 24.07 -11.22 -21.84
C LYS A 103 23.33 -11.60 -23.11
N GLY A 104 23.03 -12.88 -23.30
CA GLY A 104 22.26 -13.35 -24.45
C GLY A 104 20.88 -12.70 -24.55
N LEU A 105 20.18 -12.64 -23.42
CA LEU A 105 18.87 -11.94 -23.35
C LEU A 105 19.01 -10.46 -23.65
N TYR A 106 19.96 -9.80 -23.02
CA TYR A 106 20.19 -8.36 -23.22
C TYR A 106 20.45 -8.06 -24.69
N ASN A 107 21.35 -8.84 -25.33
CA ASN A 107 21.65 -8.66 -26.73
C ASN A 107 20.47 -8.93 -27.65
N ALA A 108 19.61 -9.90 -27.30
CA ALA A 108 18.37 -10.16 -28.04
C ALA A 108 17.40 -9.00 -27.95
N TYR A 109 17.23 -8.42 -26.76
CA TYR A 109 16.40 -7.21 -26.58
C TYR A 109 16.96 -6.02 -27.36
N LEU A 110 18.30 -5.83 -27.38
CA LEU A 110 18.93 -4.78 -28.19
C LEU A 110 18.68 -4.99 -29.68
N ALA A 111 18.83 -6.23 -30.16
CA ALA A 111 18.57 -6.57 -31.55
C ALA A 111 17.12 -6.26 -31.93
N LEU A 112 16.17 -6.58 -31.04
CA LEU A 112 14.76 -6.29 -31.25
C LEU A 112 14.49 -4.78 -31.32
N LYS A 113 15.06 -4.01 -30.40
CA LYS A 113 14.95 -2.54 -30.39
C LYS A 113 15.52 -1.90 -31.65
N ASN A 114 16.62 -2.44 -32.17
CA ASN A 114 17.31 -1.92 -33.35
C ASN A 114 16.77 -2.49 -34.67
N SER A 115 15.77 -3.38 -34.61
CA SER A 115 15.17 -3.97 -35.81
C SER A 115 14.19 -3.00 -36.50
N PRO A 116 13.97 -3.16 -37.81
CA PRO A 116 12.96 -2.36 -38.53
C PRO A 116 11.55 -2.53 -37.97
N GLU A 117 11.22 -3.71 -37.42
CA GLU A 117 9.91 -4.02 -36.87
C GLU A 117 9.59 -3.20 -35.62
N PHE A 118 10.60 -2.72 -34.88
CA PHE A 118 10.38 -1.94 -33.65
C PHE A 118 9.51 -0.70 -33.92
N ALA A 119 9.73 -0.03 -35.05
CA ALA A 119 8.96 1.15 -35.41
C ALA A 119 7.45 0.85 -35.56
N THR A 120 7.09 -0.40 -35.85
CA THR A 120 5.69 -0.84 -36.04
C THR A 120 5.02 -1.26 -34.75
N TYR A 121 5.76 -1.43 -33.67
CA TYR A 121 5.26 -1.90 -32.38
C TYR A 121 4.38 -0.83 -31.72
N SER A 122 3.44 -1.28 -30.89
CA SER A 122 2.58 -0.39 -30.12
C SER A 122 3.39 0.38 -29.07
N VAL A 123 2.82 1.43 -28.54
CA VAL A 123 3.41 2.20 -27.43
C VAL A 123 3.74 1.29 -26.24
N ALA A 124 2.84 0.37 -25.91
CA ALA A 124 3.04 -0.57 -24.81
C ALA A 124 4.19 -1.55 -25.08
N GLN A 125 4.28 -2.10 -26.29
CA GLN A 125 5.36 -3.00 -26.67
C GLN A 125 6.71 -2.31 -26.63
N LYS A 126 6.80 -1.09 -27.16
CA LYS A 126 8.03 -0.29 -27.10
C LYS A 126 8.46 0.00 -25.68
N LYS A 127 7.50 0.37 -24.83
CA LYS A 127 7.77 0.68 -23.41
C LYS A 127 8.27 -0.57 -22.65
N ALA A 128 7.67 -1.73 -22.90
CA ALA A 128 8.12 -2.99 -22.28
C ALA A 128 9.56 -3.31 -22.65
N ILE A 129 9.93 -3.13 -23.90
CA ILE A 129 11.31 -3.39 -24.39
C ILE A 129 12.28 -2.38 -23.74
N GLU A 130 11.94 -1.10 -23.73
CA GLU A 130 12.77 -0.06 -23.12
C GLU A 130 12.95 -0.27 -21.63
N ASN A 131 11.89 -0.65 -20.91
CA ASN A 131 11.95 -0.97 -19.49
C ASN A 131 12.83 -2.18 -19.22
N ALA A 132 12.73 -3.22 -20.05
CA ALA A 132 13.57 -4.41 -19.93
C ALA A 132 15.06 -4.06 -20.08
N LEU A 133 15.42 -3.24 -21.06
CA LEU A 133 16.80 -2.80 -21.28
C LEU A 133 17.31 -1.98 -20.08
N ARG A 134 16.50 -1.08 -19.56
CA ARG A 134 16.83 -0.32 -18.34
C ARG A 134 17.07 -1.27 -17.17
N ASP A 135 16.22 -2.27 -16.99
CA ASP A 135 16.30 -3.21 -15.86
C ASP A 135 17.55 -4.11 -15.97
N PHE A 136 18.00 -4.47 -17.17
CA PHE A 136 19.30 -5.13 -17.35
C PHE A 136 20.44 -4.25 -16.83
N GLU A 137 20.43 -2.98 -17.14
CA GLU A 137 21.44 -2.04 -16.65
C GLU A 137 21.41 -1.93 -15.13
N LEU A 138 20.20 -1.83 -14.54
CA LEU A 138 20.03 -1.77 -13.08
C LEU A 138 20.34 -3.09 -12.37
N SER A 139 20.44 -4.19 -13.12
CA SER A 139 20.85 -5.50 -12.60
C SER A 139 22.35 -5.76 -12.78
N GLY A 140 23.08 -4.82 -13.33
CA GLY A 140 24.52 -4.88 -13.45
C GLY A 140 25.03 -5.59 -14.70
N ILE A 141 24.28 -5.59 -15.79
CA ILE A 141 24.68 -6.26 -17.05
C ILE A 141 26.04 -5.76 -17.57
N GLY A 142 26.37 -4.51 -17.32
CA GLY A 142 27.64 -3.90 -17.75
C GLY A 142 28.79 -4.06 -16.76
N LEU A 143 28.57 -4.70 -15.62
CA LEU A 143 29.58 -4.86 -14.59
C LEU A 143 30.53 -6.06 -14.88
N SER A 144 31.69 -6.04 -14.22
CA SER A 144 32.61 -7.20 -14.22
C SER A 144 31.92 -8.40 -13.54
N GLU A 145 32.43 -9.61 -13.82
CA GLU A 145 31.91 -10.83 -13.22
C GLU A 145 31.95 -10.80 -11.70
N GLU A 146 33.02 -10.26 -11.11
CA GLU A 146 33.16 -10.10 -9.66
C GLU A 146 32.06 -9.20 -9.09
N LYS A 147 31.82 -8.05 -9.71
CA LYS A 147 30.79 -7.11 -9.28
C LYS A 147 29.39 -7.67 -9.52
N GLN A 148 29.16 -8.40 -10.60
CA GLN A 148 27.88 -9.07 -10.87
C GLN A 148 27.57 -10.10 -9.79
N LYS A 149 28.58 -10.88 -9.38
CA LYS A 149 28.41 -11.83 -8.28
C LYS A 149 28.04 -11.13 -6.99
N ARG A 150 28.71 -10.02 -6.68
CA ARG A 150 28.40 -9.25 -5.47
C ARG A 150 26.99 -8.66 -5.53
N TYR A 151 26.56 -8.16 -6.69
CA TYR A 151 25.18 -7.71 -6.88
C TYR A 151 24.17 -8.79 -6.51
N GLY A 152 24.37 -10.01 -7.01
CA GLY A 152 23.50 -11.15 -6.71
C GLY A 152 23.46 -11.48 -5.22
N GLU A 153 24.61 -11.47 -4.55
CA GLU A 153 24.68 -11.71 -3.10
C GLU A 153 23.90 -10.64 -2.32
N ILE A 154 24.05 -9.37 -2.70
CA ILE A 154 23.36 -8.25 -2.04
C ILE A 154 21.84 -8.37 -2.22
N VAL A 155 21.38 -8.57 -3.43
CA VAL A 155 19.94 -8.66 -3.74
C VAL A 155 19.29 -9.84 -3.01
N ALA A 156 19.98 -11.00 -3.00
CA ALA A 156 19.51 -12.17 -2.27
C ALA A 156 19.39 -11.89 -0.76
N ARG A 157 20.40 -11.25 -0.19
CA ARG A 157 20.40 -10.93 1.24
C ARG A 157 19.35 -9.89 1.59
N LEU A 158 19.17 -8.87 0.75
CA LEU A 158 18.12 -7.86 0.96
C LEU A 158 16.71 -8.48 0.95
N SER A 159 16.45 -9.41 0.04
CA SER A 159 15.17 -10.13 -0.01
C SER A 159 14.92 -10.91 1.29
N GLU A 160 15.93 -11.63 1.77
CA GLU A 160 15.87 -12.38 3.02
C GLU A 160 15.64 -11.45 4.22
N LEU A 161 16.39 -10.35 4.29
CA LEU A 161 16.26 -9.38 5.38
C LEU A 161 14.91 -8.69 5.41
N SER A 162 14.35 -8.35 4.24
CA SER A 162 13.02 -7.75 4.15
C SER A 162 11.95 -8.71 4.69
N ALA A 163 12.04 -9.98 4.35
CA ALA A 163 11.13 -11.00 4.88
C ALA A 163 11.28 -11.15 6.40
N GLN A 164 12.50 -11.18 6.93
CA GLN A 164 12.76 -11.24 8.36
C GLN A 164 12.21 -10.01 9.08
N PHE A 165 12.39 -8.83 8.50
CA PHE A 165 11.83 -7.57 9.04
C PHE A 165 10.31 -7.68 9.17
N SER A 166 9.63 -8.06 8.12
CA SER A 166 8.18 -8.20 8.08
C SER A 166 7.68 -9.24 9.10
N ASN A 167 8.35 -10.38 9.19
CA ASN A 167 8.00 -11.43 10.16
C ASN A 167 8.15 -10.93 11.60
N ASN A 168 9.21 -10.19 11.88
CA ASN A 168 9.44 -9.64 13.22
C ASN A 168 8.33 -8.65 13.61
N VAL A 169 7.89 -7.81 12.67
CA VAL A 169 6.78 -6.87 12.93
C VAL A 169 5.48 -7.62 13.19
N LEU A 170 5.19 -8.65 12.39
CA LEU A 170 4.00 -9.47 12.60
C LEU A 170 4.04 -10.16 13.97
N ASP A 171 5.14 -10.80 14.29
CA ASP A 171 5.29 -11.54 15.55
C ASP A 171 5.25 -10.61 16.77
N ALA A 172 5.85 -9.42 16.66
CA ALA A 172 5.78 -8.40 17.71
C ALA A 172 4.35 -7.89 17.92
N THR A 173 3.59 -7.75 16.84
CA THR A 173 2.19 -7.32 16.90
C THR A 173 1.33 -8.40 17.56
N MET A 174 1.52 -9.67 17.19
CA MET A 174 0.76 -10.80 17.73
C MET A 174 1.23 -11.24 19.12
N GLY A 175 2.45 -10.89 19.49
CA GLY A 175 3.10 -11.36 20.72
C GLY A 175 2.78 -10.57 21.98
N TRP A 176 1.81 -9.67 21.93
CA TRP A 176 1.40 -8.87 23.08
C TRP A 176 -0.11 -8.89 23.26
N GLU A 177 -0.56 -9.02 24.51
CA GLU A 177 -1.97 -8.89 24.86
C GLU A 177 -2.12 -8.29 26.25
N LYS A 178 -3.27 -7.68 26.48
CA LYS A 178 -3.68 -7.20 27.81
C LYS A 178 -5.10 -7.66 28.05
N VAL A 179 -5.32 -8.35 29.19
CA VAL A 179 -6.65 -8.78 29.61
C VAL A 179 -7.08 -7.93 30.80
N ILE A 180 -8.26 -7.35 30.70
CA ILE A 180 -8.85 -6.50 31.74
C ILE A 180 -10.20 -7.11 32.12
N GLU A 181 -10.35 -7.47 33.40
CA GLU A 181 -11.60 -8.02 33.92
C GLU A 181 -12.55 -6.93 34.46
N ASP A 182 -12.00 -5.84 35.00
CA ASP A 182 -12.77 -4.75 35.58
C ASP A 182 -13.12 -3.70 34.49
N GLU A 183 -14.38 -3.70 34.07
CA GLU A 183 -14.88 -2.80 33.02
C GLU A 183 -14.72 -1.31 33.39
N SER A 184 -14.63 -0.97 34.69
CA SER A 184 -14.41 0.41 35.11
C SER A 184 -13.07 0.97 34.64
N GLU A 185 -12.06 0.12 34.39
CA GLU A 185 -10.78 0.54 33.82
C GLU A 185 -10.88 0.92 32.35
N LEU A 186 -12.02 0.63 31.71
CA LEU A 186 -12.27 0.86 30.28
C LEU A 186 -13.24 1.99 30.03
N ALA A 187 -13.47 2.85 31.03
CA ALA A 187 -14.37 4.00 30.90
C ALA A 187 -14.03 4.84 29.67
N GLY A 188 -15.02 5.26 28.93
CA GLY A 188 -14.89 6.04 27.72
C GLY A 188 -14.87 5.22 26.42
N LEU A 189 -14.65 3.90 26.50
CA LEU A 189 -14.68 3.07 25.31
C LEU A 189 -16.09 2.97 24.73
N PRO A 190 -16.23 3.06 23.39
CA PRO A 190 -17.50 2.79 22.73
C PRO A 190 -17.95 1.34 22.96
N GLU A 191 -19.27 1.14 22.90
CA GLU A 191 -19.85 -0.20 23.04
C GLU A 191 -19.26 -1.19 22.01
N SER A 192 -19.06 -0.74 20.78
CA SER A 192 -18.46 -1.57 19.71
C SER A 192 -17.08 -2.10 20.09
N ALA A 193 -16.24 -1.28 20.70
CA ALA A 193 -14.92 -1.66 21.15
C ALA A 193 -14.95 -2.63 22.34
N LEU A 194 -15.88 -2.41 23.29
CA LEU A 194 -16.09 -3.29 24.41
C LEU A 194 -16.53 -4.70 23.95
N LEU A 195 -17.50 -4.74 23.03
CA LEU A 195 -17.99 -6.01 22.47
C LEU A 195 -16.91 -6.77 21.71
N ALA A 196 -16.12 -6.06 20.91
CA ALA A 196 -15.00 -6.65 20.18
C ALA A 196 -13.94 -7.23 21.12
N ALA A 197 -13.60 -6.50 22.19
CA ALA A 197 -12.64 -6.96 23.19
C ALA A 197 -13.14 -8.17 23.99
N LYS A 198 -14.45 -8.17 24.30
CA LYS A 198 -15.09 -9.29 24.98
C LYS A 198 -15.09 -10.54 24.11
N GLN A 199 -15.45 -10.40 22.84
CA GLN A 199 -15.41 -11.49 21.87
C GLN A 199 -13.99 -12.04 21.69
N SER A 200 -13.00 -11.15 21.67
CA SER A 200 -11.57 -11.54 21.61
C SER A 200 -11.15 -12.38 22.82
N ALA A 201 -11.58 -11.98 24.03
CA ALA A 201 -11.29 -12.74 25.25
C ALA A 201 -11.97 -14.11 25.21
N GLU A 202 -13.24 -14.17 24.84
CA GLU A 202 -14.00 -15.41 24.74
C GLU A 202 -13.38 -16.40 23.76
N SER A 203 -12.86 -15.91 22.64
CA SER A 203 -12.20 -16.75 21.63
C SER A 203 -10.95 -17.46 22.16
N LYS A 204 -10.35 -16.92 23.22
CA LYS A 204 -9.18 -17.49 23.90
C LYS A 204 -9.53 -18.18 25.21
N GLY A 205 -10.81 -18.32 25.54
CA GLY A 205 -11.25 -18.90 26.80
C GLY A 205 -10.93 -18.03 28.03
N LEU A 206 -10.79 -16.72 27.83
CA LEU A 206 -10.46 -15.77 28.87
C LEU A 206 -11.69 -15.02 29.35
N LYS A 207 -11.67 -14.55 30.60
CA LYS A 207 -12.71 -13.70 31.18
C LYS A 207 -12.37 -12.23 30.92
N GLY A 208 -13.39 -11.41 30.78
CA GLY A 208 -13.25 -9.97 30.63
C GLY A 208 -13.01 -9.53 29.19
N TYR A 209 -12.06 -8.64 29.00
CA TYR A 209 -11.80 -7.93 27.75
C TYR A 209 -10.34 -8.12 27.36
N ARG A 210 -10.11 -8.55 26.11
CA ARG A 210 -8.75 -8.78 25.64
C ARG A 210 -8.41 -7.71 24.59
N PHE A 211 -7.26 -7.06 24.79
CA PHE A 211 -6.72 -6.05 23.88
C PHE A 211 -5.40 -6.54 23.29
N THR A 212 -5.20 -6.25 22.01
CA THR A 212 -4.00 -6.60 21.25
C THR A 212 -3.41 -5.36 20.59
N LEU A 213 -2.31 -5.52 19.86
CA LEU A 213 -1.70 -4.43 19.08
C LEU A 213 -2.22 -4.37 17.65
N GLU A 214 -3.21 -5.16 17.29
CA GLU A 214 -3.92 -4.99 16.02
C GLU A 214 -4.69 -3.67 16.06
N ILE A 215 -4.72 -2.98 14.92
CA ILE A 215 -5.29 -1.62 14.85
C ILE A 215 -6.72 -1.53 15.40
N PRO A 216 -7.66 -2.44 15.05
CA PRO A 216 -9.02 -2.36 15.60
C PRO A 216 -9.11 -2.48 17.12
N SER A 217 -8.10 -3.08 17.75
CA SER A 217 -8.01 -3.20 19.20
C SER A 217 -7.28 -2.01 19.83
N TYR A 218 -6.19 -1.59 19.21
CA TYR A 218 -5.30 -0.54 19.71
C TYR A 218 -5.92 0.86 19.60
N LEU A 219 -6.45 1.23 18.44
CA LEU A 219 -6.95 2.58 18.17
C LEU A 219 -8.07 3.03 19.12
N PRO A 220 -9.10 2.22 19.44
CA PRO A 220 -10.13 2.66 20.36
C PRO A 220 -9.63 3.02 21.74
N ILE A 221 -8.63 2.29 22.25
CA ILE A 221 -8.01 2.62 23.54
C ILE A 221 -7.34 3.99 23.46
N MET A 222 -6.55 4.23 22.42
CA MET A 222 -5.82 5.51 22.25
C MET A 222 -6.76 6.68 22.04
N THR A 223 -7.90 6.46 21.39
CA THR A 223 -8.86 7.50 21.03
C THR A 223 -9.87 7.80 22.14
N TYR A 224 -10.36 6.78 22.84
CA TYR A 224 -11.52 6.92 23.70
C TYR A 224 -11.30 6.55 25.17
N CYS A 225 -10.29 5.75 25.51
CA CYS A 225 -10.16 5.26 26.88
C CYS A 225 -9.67 6.35 27.82
N GLU A 226 -10.43 6.61 28.89
CA GLU A 226 -10.11 7.64 29.89
C GLU A 226 -8.92 7.24 30.78
N ASN A 227 -8.58 5.94 30.84
CA ASN A 227 -7.50 5.42 31.64
C ASN A 227 -6.15 5.74 30.98
N ALA A 228 -5.51 6.82 31.42
CA ALA A 228 -4.22 7.25 30.87
C ALA A 228 -3.10 6.21 31.06
N ALA A 229 -3.14 5.46 32.17
CA ALA A 229 -2.15 4.41 32.40
C ALA A 229 -2.27 3.29 31.38
N LEU A 230 -3.49 2.92 30.99
CA LEU A 230 -3.71 1.90 29.96
C LEU A 230 -3.29 2.42 28.58
N ARG A 231 -3.59 3.68 28.26
CA ARG A 231 -3.12 4.29 27.02
C ARG A 231 -1.60 4.27 26.95
N GLU A 232 -0.91 4.65 28.02
CA GLU A 232 0.55 4.62 28.09
C GLU A 232 1.09 3.21 27.89
N GLU A 233 0.52 2.21 28.56
CA GLU A 233 0.94 0.82 28.45
C GLU A 233 0.82 0.30 27.02
N MET A 234 -0.33 0.54 26.37
CA MET A 234 -0.55 0.09 25.00
C MET A 234 0.30 0.88 24.01
N TYR A 235 0.44 2.18 24.21
CA TYR A 235 1.31 3.01 23.36
C TYR A 235 2.76 2.51 23.44
N ARG A 236 3.26 2.25 24.65
CA ARG A 236 4.61 1.73 24.84
C ARG A 236 4.80 0.40 24.11
N ALA A 237 3.86 -0.52 24.25
CA ALA A 237 3.93 -1.80 23.58
C ALA A 237 3.92 -1.66 22.06
N TYR A 238 3.06 -0.79 21.54
CA TYR A 238 2.92 -0.57 20.10
C TYR A 238 4.12 0.17 19.49
N ALA A 239 4.53 1.27 20.12
CA ALA A 239 5.60 2.15 19.61
C ALA A 239 6.99 1.52 19.71
N THR A 240 7.15 0.44 20.45
CA THR A 240 8.42 -0.26 20.63
C THR A 240 8.45 -1.65 19.99
N ARG A 241 7.46 -1.98 19.16
CA ARG A 241 7.40 -3.27 18.47
C ARG A 241 8.68 -3.54 17.69
N ALA A 242 9.12 -4.79 17.73
CA ALA A 242 10.26 -5.30 16.97
C ALA A 242 11.54 -4.47 17.23
N SER A 243 11.80 -4.11 18.48
CA SER A 243 12.92 -3.23 18.84
C SER A 243 13.64 -3.66 20.11
N ASP A 244 14.60 -2.83 20.50
CA ASP A 244 15.39 -2.95 21.72
C ASP A 244 14.71 -2.35 22.97
N GLN A 245 13.50 -1.83 22.81
CA GLN A 245 12.75 -1.14 23.86
C GLN A 245 11.41 -1.83 24.13
N GLY A 246 10.80 -1.45 25.26
CA GLY A 246 9.45 -1.88 25.61
C GLY A 246 9.36 -3.23 26.29
N PRO A 247 8.13 -3.77 26.43
CA PRO A 247 7.90 -5.01 27.19
C PRO A 247 8.52 -6.25 26.55
N ASN A 248 8.72 -6.25 25.23
CA ASN A 248 9.34 -7.35 24.50
C ASN A 248 10.72 -6.94 23.94
N ALA A 249 11.42 -6.04 24.63
CA ALA A 249 12.74 -5.55 24.22
C ALA A 249 13.69 -6.69 23.85
N GLY A 250 14.31 -6.59 22.68
CA GLY A 250 15.25 -7.59 22.18
C GLY A 250 14.61 -8.84 21.55
N LYS A 251 13.29 -8.99 21.68
CA LYS A 251 12.55 -10.07 21.04
C LYS A 251 12.00 -9.56 19.70
N TRP A 252 12.27 -10.30 18.64
CA TRP A 252 11.91 -9.88 17.27
C TRP A 252 12.53 -8.52 16.88
N ASP A 253 13.72 -8.23 17.37
CA ASP A 253 14.37 -6.92 17.23
C ASP A 253 14.93 -6.70 15.82
N ASN A 254 14.45 -5.66 15.14
CA ASN A 254 14.87 -5.30 13.80
C ASN A 254 16.08 -4.38 13.74
N THR A 255 16.70 -4.02 14.87
CA THR A 255 17.84 -3.07 14.88
C THR A 255 18.96 -3.51 13.95
N ALA A 256 19.47 -4.72 14.11
CA ALA A 256 20.55 -5.25 13.29
C ALA A 256 20.13 -5.45 11.82
N ILE A 257 18.87 -5.82 11.62
CA ILE A 257 18.31 -6.00 10.27
C ILE A 257 18.30 -4.68 9.52
N ILE A 258 17.85 -3.60 10.15
CA ILE A 258 17.84 -2.27 9.53
C ILE A 258 19.27 -1.83 9.14
N GLU A 259 20.23 -2.00 10.06
CA GLU A 259 21.63 -1.65 9.81
C GLU A 259 22.20 -2.42 8.61
N GLU A 260 21.95 -3.71 8.54
CA GLU A 260 22.41 -4.52 7.42
C GLU A 260 21.72 -4.13 6.11
N ILE A 261 20.41 -3.90 6.13
CA ILE A 261 19.67 -3.43 4.96
C ILE A 261 20.25 -2.12 4.43
N MET A 262 20.48 -1.14 5.31
CA MET A 262 21.01 0.16 4.90
C MET A 262 22.42 0.05 4.34
N THR A 263 23.28 -0.74 4.98
CA THR A 263 24.64 -0.97 4.52
C THR A 263 24.67 -1.59 3.12
N LEU A 264 23.81 -2.60 2.90
CA LEU A 264 23.72 -3.27 1.60
C LEU A 264 23.13 -2.38 0.51
N ARG A 265 22.17 -1.54 0.85
CA ARG A 265 21.57 -0.59 -0.10
C ARG A 265 22.59 0.44 -0.58
N VAL A 266 23.41 0.96 0.32
CA VAL A 266 24.48 1.90 -0.04
C VAL A 266 25.50 1.21 -0.96
N GLU A 267 25.91 0.00 -0.60
CA GLU A 267 26.85 -0.77 -1.42
C GLU A 267 26.26 -1.05 -2.82
N LEU A 268 25.00 -1.46 -2.88
CA LEU A 268 24.30 -1.74 -4.13
C LEU A 268 24.27 -0.52 -5.07
N ALA A 269 23.92 0.64 -4.53
CA ALA A 269 23.89 1.87 -5.32
C ALA A 269 25.26 2.21 -5.91
N LYS A 270 26.29 2.18 -5.08
CA LYS A 270 27.66 2.46 -5.52
C LYS A 270 28.17 1.44 -6.53
N LEU A 271 27.82 0.17 -6.33
CA LEU A 271 28.20 -0.91 -7.25
C LEU A 271 27.65 -0.63 -8.66
N LEU A 272 26.43 -0.08 -8.75
CA LEU A 272 25.78 0.26 -10.02
C LEU A 272 26.20 1.63 -10.58
N GLY A 273 27.10 2.36 -9.90
CA GLY A 273 27.60 3.65 -10.36
C GLY A 273 26.81 4.87 -9.89
N PHE A 274 25.87 4.66 -8.98
CA PHE A 274 25.13 5.79 -8.36
C PHE A 274 25.91 6.33 -7.15
N ASN A 275 25.79 7.63 -6.92
CA ASN A 275 26.41 8.26 -5.74
C ASN A 275 25.67 7.90 -4.45
N THR A 276 24.34 7.74 -4.53
CA THR A 276 23.49 7.45 -3.37
C THR A 276 22.41 6.44 -3.76
N TYR A 277 21.83 5.78 -2.76
CA TYR A 277 20.68 4.91 -2.98
C TYR A 277 19.46 5.67 -3.49
N THR A 278 19.33 6.95 -3.11
CA THR A 278 18.23 7.79 -3.60
C THR A 278 18.26 7.94 -5.12
N GLU A 279 19.46 8.11 -5.72
CA GLU A 279 19.60 8.15 -7.17
C GLU A 279 19.13 6.84 -7.82
N ARG A 280 19.51 5.71 -7.25
CA ARG A 280 19.08 4.40 -7.75
C ARG A 280 17.56 4.26 -7.64
N SER A 281 16.99 4.66 -6.53
CA SER A 281 15.54 4.63 -6.32
C SER A 281 14.80 5.42 -7.39
N LEU A 282 15.29 6.60 -7.72
CA LEU A 282 14.64 7.49 -8.68
C LEU A 282 14.82 7.05 -10.15
N ALA A 283 15.74 6.13 -10.44
CA ALA A 283 15.97 5.65 -11.81
C ALA A 283 14.70 5.09 -12.47
N THR A 284 13.72 4.64 -11.69
CA THR A 284 12.46 4.06 -12.16
C THR A 284 11.23 4.93 -11.81
N LYS A 285 11.44 6.19 -11.41
CA LYS A 285 10.38 7.08 -10.92
C LYS A 285 10.23 8.34 -11.78
N MET A 286 9.16 9.10 -11.53
CA MET A 286 8.89 10.38 -12.20
C MET A 286 9.87 11.47 -11.77
N ALA A 287 10.18 11.54 -10.47
CA ALA A 287 11.12 12.54 -9.93
C ALA A 287 12.47 12.38 -10.61
N GLU A 288 13.06 13.51 -11.02
CA GLU A 288 14.25 13.51 -11.87
C GLU A 288 15.55 13.30 -11.10
N ASN A 289 15.63 13.84 -9.88
CA ASN A 289 16.85 13.76 -9.07
C ASN A 289 16.51 13.94 -7.57
N PRO A 290 17.44 13.56 -6.67
CA PRO A 290 17.19 13.66 -5.23
C PRO A 290 16.91 15.09 -4.74
N GLN A 291 17.52 16.10 -5.34
CA GLN A 291 17.30 17.48 -4.93
C GLN A 291 15.85 17.92 -5.17
N GLN A 292 15.26 17.48 -6.29
CA GLN A 292 13.86 17.77 -6.59
C GLN A 292 12.92 17.22 -5.51
N VAL A 293 13.19 16.01 -5.03
CA VAL A 293 12.39 15.38 -3.96
C VAL A 293 12.56 16.14 -2.63
N LEU A 294 13.81 16.45 -2.26
CA LEU A 294 14.10 17.16 -1.03
C LEU A 294 13.48 18.56 -1.05
N ASP A 295 13.58 19.28 -2.17
CA ASP A 295 12.98 20.61 -2.31
C ASP A 295 11.46 20.54 -2.19
N PHE A 296 10.83 19.55 -2.81
CA PHE A 296 9.39 19.32 -2.71
C PHE A 296 8.95 19.10 -1.25
N LEU A 297 9.62 18.17 -0.56
CA LEU A 297 9.29 17.85 0.83
C LEU A 297 9.54 19.04 1.78
N ASN A 298 10.66 19.70 1.61
CA ASN A 298 11.01 20.87 2.45
C ASN A 298 10.09 22.06 2.21
N ASN A 299 9.70 22.31 0.96
CA ASN A 299 8.76 23.38 0.63
C ASN A 299 7.39 23.13 1.28
N LEU A 300 6.90 21.89 1.17
CA LEU A 300 5.61 21.53 1.77
C LEU A 300 5.66 21.62 3.31
N ALA A 301 6.79 21.22 3.92
CA ALA A 301 7.01 21.36 5.35
C ALA A 301 7.00 22.85 5.78
N TYR A 302 7.70 23.68 5.03
CA TYR A 302 7.74 25.13 5.30
C TYR A 302 6.33 25.74 5.28
N ARG A 303 5.52 25.38 4.27
CA ARG A 303 4.17 25.92 4.13
C ARG A 303 3.19 25.40 5.20
N SER A 304 3.45 24.21 5.74
CA SER A 304 2.54 23.54 6.70
C SER A 304 2.90 23.82 8.16
N LYS A 305 4.13 24.20 8.47
CA LYS A 305 4.65 24.26 9.83
C LYS A 305 3.87 25.23 10.73
N ALA A 306 3.65 26.45 10.27
CA ALA A 306 2.95 27.48 11.07
C ALA A 306 1.53 27.05 11.43
N GLN A 307 0.80 26.46 10.47
CA GLN A 307 -0.55 25.96 10.70
C GLN A 307 -0.54 24.78 11.67
N GLY A 308 0.44 23.87 11.55
CA GLY A 308 0.58 22.73 12.45
C GLY A 308 0.88 23.17 13.89
N GLU A 309 1.74 24.16 14.08
CA GLU A 309 2.05 24.71 15.39
C GLU A 309 0.82 25.38 16.01
N LYS A 310 0.02 26.09 15.20
CA LYS A 310 -1.22 26.69 15.62
C LYS A 310 -2.23 25.62 16.06
N GLU A 311 -2.38 24.56 15.32
CA GLU A 311 -3.28 23.45 15.65
C GLU A 311 -2.90 22.80 16.98
N LEU A 312 -1.61 22.57 17.21
CA LEU A 312 -1.13 22.01 18.48
C LEU A 312 -1.36 23.00 19.65
N ALA A 313 -1.08 24.28 19.44
CA ALA A 313 -1.32 25.29 20.46
C ALA A 313 -2.82 25.39 20.85
N GLU A 314 -3.70 25.29 19.87
CA GLU A 314 -5.17 25.27 20.11
C GLU A 314 -5.57 24.02 20.90
N LEU A 315 -4.98 22.85 20.59
CA LEU A 315 -5.23 21.62 21.34
C LEU A 315 -4.78 21.75 22.79
N LYS A 316 -3.59 22.27 23.02
CA LYS A 316 -3.04 22.48 24.37
C LYS A 316 -3.91 23.45 25.19
N ALA A 317 -4.34 24.55 24.56
CA ALA A 317 -5.21 25.52 25.21
C ALA A 317 -6.57 24.90 25.59
N TYR A 318 -7.13 24.09 24.70
CA TYR A 318 -8.37 23.35 24.96
C TYR A 318 -8.23 22.39 26.16
N CYS A 319 -7.12 21.62 26.20
CA CYS A 319 -6.86 20.68 27.29
C CYS A 319 -6.70 21.38 28.64
N GLU A 320 -6.02 22.50 28.69
CA GLU A 320 -5.83 23.27 29.91
C GLU A 320 -7.15 23.83 30.40
N LYS A 321 -7.92 24.45 29.51
CA LYS A 321 -9.20 25.07 29.83
C LYS A 321 -10.25 24.07 30.29
N GLU A 322 -10.42 22.97 29.57
CA GLU A 322 -11.53 22.03 29.80
C GLU A 322 -11.19 20.90 30.78
N PHE A 323 -9.92 20.52 30.88
CA PHE A 323 -9.50 19.36 31.66
C PHE A 323 -8.39 19.66 32.69
N GLY A 324 -7.87 20.89 32.71
CA GLY A 324 -6.75 21.23 33.59
C GLY A 324 -5.44 20.50 33.26
N VAL A 325 -5.33 19.97 32.07
CA VAL A 325 -4.15 19.23 31.60
C VAL A 325 -3.18 20.24 30.96
N THR A 326 -1.99 20.36 31.52
CA THR A 326 -0.98 21.33 31.08
C THR A 326 0.12 20.69 30.21
N GLU A 327 0.30 19.37 30.31
CA GLU A 327 1.28 18.63 29.52
C GLU A 327 0.61 17.46 28.82
N LEU A 328 0.87 17.30 27.52
CA LEU A 328 0.36 16.21 26.70
C LEU A 328 1.46 15.21 26.39
N ALA A 329 1.31 13.99 26.87
CA ALA A 329 2.16 12.87 26.46
C ALA A 329 1.71 12.37 25.07
N PRO A 330 2.57 11.64 24.33
CA PRO A 330 2.19 11.10 23.03
C PRO A 330 0.90 10.27 23.05
N TRP A 331 0.66 9.52 24.12
CA TRP A 331 -0.56 8.70 24.27
C TRP A 331 -1.79 9.49 24.66
N ASP A 332 -1.66 10.81 24.87
CA ASP A 332 -2.77 11.71 25.16
C ASP A 332 -3.29 12.43 23.91
N ILE A 333 -2.46 12.53 22.89
CA ILE A 333 -2.76 13.36 21.70
C ILE A 333 -4.04 12.92 20.99
N SER A 334 -4.16 11.66 20.64
CA SER A 334 -5.36 11.14 19.96
C SER A 334 -6.60 11.26 20.83
N PHE A 335 -6.46 10.98 22.12
CA PHE A 335 -7.56 11.06 23.08
C PHE A 335 -8.14 12.46 23.20
N TYR A 336 -7.30 13.46 23.45
CA TYR A 336 -7.76 14.85 23.58
C TYR A 336 -8.13 15.48 22.24
N SER A 337 -7.47 15.07 21.16
CA SER A 337 -7.84 15.51 19.80
C SER A 337 -9.27 15.09 19.46
N GLU A 338 -9.67 13.87 19.82
CA GLU A 338 -11.04 13.41 19.61
C GLU A 338 -12.04 14.24 20.42
N LYS A 339 -11.71 14.55 21.67
CA LYS A 339 -12.56 15.42 22.52
C LYS A 339 -12.69 16.83 21.95
N GLN A 340 -11.58 17.42 21.49
CA GLN A 340 -11.60 18.73 20.85
C GLN A 340 -12.43 18.73 19.57
N LYS A 341 -12.27 17.69 18.75
CA LYS A 341 -13.01 17.52 17.50
C LYS A 341 -14.51 17.45 17.77
N GLN A 342 -14.92 16.67 18.77
CA GLN A 342 -16.32 16.58 19.17
C GLN A 342 -16.84 17.92 19.69
N HIS A 343 -16.03 18.64 20.46
CA HIS A 343 -16.41 19.96 20.98
C HIS A 343 -16.58 20.99 19.84
N LEU A 344 -15.68 21.00 18.87
CA LEU A 344 -15.72 21.97 17.77
C LEU A 344 -16.77 21.66 16.72
N TYR A 345 -16.99 20.39 16.41
CA TYR A 345 -17.78 19.97 15.25
C TYR A 345 -19.01 19.13 15.62
N ALA A 346 -19.15 18.77 16.89
CA ALA A 346 -20.22 17.90 17.38
C ALA A 346 -20.30 16.56 16.62
N ILE A 347 -19.16 16.04 16.16
CA ILE A 347 -19.04 14.80 15.38
C ILE A 347 -18.30 13.74 16.18
N ASN A 348 -18.82 12.52 16.16
CA ASN A 348 -18.19 11.35 16.76
C ASN A 348 -18.24 10.23 15.74
N ASP A 349 -17.07 9.67 15.40
CA ASP A 349 -16.97 8.59 14.42
C ASP A 349 -17.81 7.37 14.81
N GLU A 350 -17.94 7.09 16.11
CA GLU A 350 -18.78 5.98 16.60
C GLU A 350 -20.27 6.21 16.36
N GLU A 351 -20.74 7.45 16.38
CA GLU A 351 -22.12 7.80 16.03
C GLU A 351 -22.40 7.66 14.54
N LEU A 352 -21.34 7.75 13.72
CA LEU A 352 -21.45 7.61 12.27
C LEU A 352 -21.40 6.14 11.81
N ARG A 353 -20.80 5.25 12.59
CA ARG A 353 -20.67 3.82 12.22
C ARG A 353 -22.00 3.19 11.77
N PRO A 354 -23.12 3.40 12.45
CA PRO A 354 -24.40 2.81 12.03
C PRO A 354 -24.81 3.17 10.60
N TYR A 355 -24.28 4.26 10.06
CA TYR A 355 -24.59 4.74 8.71
C TYR A 355 -23.65 4.20 7.65
N PHE A 356 -22.60 3.47 8.05
CA PHE A 356 -21.62 2.89 7.11
C PHE A 356 -21.53 1.36 7.26
N PRO A 357 -22.68 0.65 7.10
CA PRO A 357 -22.62 -0.81 7.07
C PRO A 357 -21.94 -1.28 5.80
N GLU A 358 -21.24 -2.39 5.87
CA GLU A 358 -20.41 -2.95 4.78
C GLU A 358 -21.14 -2.95 3.44
N ASP A 359 -22.34 -3.53 3.35
CA ASP A 359 -23.03 -3.68 2.07
C ASP A 359 -23.46 -2.34 1.47
N ARG A 360 -23.81 -1.37 2.31
CA ARG A 360 -24.18 -0.03 1.84
C ARG A 360 -22.96 0.70 1.29
N VAL A 361 -21.84 0.62 1.99
CA VAL A 361 -20.60 1.28 1.56
C VAL A 361 -20.11 0.68 0.23
N ILE A 362 -20.14 -0.64 0.12
CA ILE A 362 -19.73 -1.33 -1.11
C ILE A 362 -20.66 -0.95 -2.27
N SER A 363 -21.99 -0.94 -2.05
CA SER A 363 -22.93 -0.54 -3.09
C SER A 363 -22.76 0.92 -3.48
N GLY A 364 -22.42 1.78 -2.53
CA GLY A 364 -22.13 3.19 -2.79
C GLY A 364 -20.87 3.39 -3.63
N LEU A 365 -19.83 2.62 -3.35
CA LEU A 365 -18.62 2.60 -4.15
C LEU A 365 -18.94 2.18 -5.60
N PHE A 366 -19.75 1.15 -5.77
CA PHE A 366 -20.13 0.66 -7.09
C PHE A 366 -21.05 1.65 -7.83
N GLU A 367 -21.92 2.36 -7.11
CA GLU A 367 -22.72 3.43 -7.69
C GLU A 367 -21.83 4.57 -8.21
N LEU A 368 -20.79 4.91 -7.47
CA LEU A 368 -19.84 5.94 -7.89
C LEU A 368 -19.16 5.57 -9.21
N ILE A 369 -18.60 4.37 -9.32
CA ILE A 369 -17.90 3.96 -10.55
C ILE A 369 -18.85 3.81 -11.74
N LYS A 370 -20.11 3.47 -11.48
CA LYS A 370 -21.14 3.46 -12.50
C LYS A 370 -21.38 4.86 -13.06
N ARG A 371 -21.49 5.86 -12.18
CA ARG A 371 -21.74 7.25 -12.59
C ARG A 371 -20.59 7.86 -13.36
N ILE A 372 -19.35 7.67 -12.88
CA ILE A 372 -18.19 8.35 -13.47
C ILE A 372 -17.50 7.56 -14.58
N PHE A 373 -17.55 6.22 -14.52
CA PHE A 373 -16.83 5.36 -15.48
C PHE A 373 -17.74 4.44 -16.30
N ASN A 374 -19.02 4.41 -15.99
CA ASN A 374 -19.98 3.48 -16.61
C ASN A 374 -19.55 2.02 -16.47
N ILE A 375 -19.02 1.69 -15.29
CA ILE A 375 -18.61 0.34 -14.89
C ILE A 375 -19.56 -0.12 -13.79
N ARG A 376 -20.04 -1.34 -13.88
CA ARG A 376 -20.85 -1.96 -12.81
C ARG A 376 -20.11 -3.15 -12.22
N ALA A 377 -20.37 -3.43 -10.96
CA ALA A 377 -19.76 -4.55 -10.23
C ALA A 377 -20.83 -5.58 -9.89
N VAL A 378 -20.49 -6.87 -10.04
CA VAL A 378 -21.39 -7.99 -9.75
C VAL A 378 -20.66 -8.98 -8.85
N GLU A 379 -21.26 -9.31 -7.71
CA GLU A 379 -20.68 -10.29 -6.79
C GLU A 379 -20.82 -11.70 -7.35
N ARG A 380 -19.73 -12.48 -7.26
CA ARG A 380 -19.71 -13.88 -7.67
C ARG A 380 -19.49 -14.76 -6.44
N PHE A 381 -20.38 -15.72 -6.25
CA PHE A 381 -20.36 -16.63 -5.11
C PHE A 381 -19.72 -17.96 -5.49
N GLY A 382 -19.25 -18.71 -4.48
CA GLY A 382 -18.68 -20.04 -4.69
C GLY A 382 -17.25 -20.03 -5.22
N VAL A 383 -16.58 -18.89 -5.21
CA VAL A 383 -15.17 -18.77 -5.61
C VAL A 383 -14.29 -19.29 -4.47
N ASP A 384 -13.30 -20.11 -4.82
CA ASP A 384 -12.35 -20.67 -3.87
C ASP A 384 -11.44 -19.53 -3.32
N THR A 385 -11.43 -19.37 -2.01
CA THR A 385 -10.63 -18.33 -1.33
C THR A 385 -9.88 -18.92 -0.14
N TRP A 386 -9.11 -18.08 0.54
CA TRP A 386 -8.31 -18.47 1.71
C TRP A 386 -9.05 -18.34 3.04
N HIS A 387 -10.22 -17.69 3.04
CA HIS A 387 -11.04 -17.50 4.25
C HIS A 387 -12.50 -17.32 3.85
N LYS A 388 -13.41 -17.78 4.71
CA LYS A 388 -14.86 -17.73 4.46
C LYS A 388 -15.44 -16.34 4.28
N ASP A 389 -14.79 -15.32 4.87
CA ASP A 389 -15.26 -13.93 4.84
C ASP A 389 -14.79 -13.16 3.61
N VAL A 390 -13.94 -13.75 2.77
CA VAL A 390 -13.46 -13.11 1.54
C VAL A 390 -14.56 -13.12 0.49
N ARG A 391 -14.80 -11.95 -0.10
CA ARG A 391 -15.80 -11.76 -1.17
C ARG A 391 -15.08 -11.64 -2.51
N PHE A 392 -15.82 -11.87 -3.60
CA PHE A 392 -15.29 -11.81 -4.96
C PHE A 392 -16.27 -11.10 -5.88
N PHE A 393 -15.75 -10.20 -6.74
CA PHE A 393 -16.58 -9.38 -7.64
C PHE A 393 -15.99 -9.34 -9.04
N ASP A 394 -16.87 -9.23 -10.04
CA ASP A 394 -16.49 -8.92 -11.42
C ASP A 394 -16.84 -7.47 -11.75
N LEU A 395 -15.98 -6.78 -12.49
CA LEU A 395 -16.25 -5.46 -13.07
C LEU A 395 -16.63 -5.60 -14.53
N ILE A 396 -17.76 -5.01 -14.90
CA ILE A 396 -18.38 -5.18 -16.22
C ILE A 396 -18.59 -3.80 -16.84
N ASP A 397 -18.18 -3.63 -18.11
CA ASP A 397 -18.32 -2.37 -18.83
C ASP A 397 -19.66 -2.24 -19.56
N GLU A 398 -19.86 -1.13 -20.29
CA GLU A 398 -21.09 -0.85 -21.03
C GLU A 398 -21.40 -1.83 -22.15
N THR A 399 -20.42 -2.63 -22.56
CA THR A 399 -20.60 -3.69 -23.60
C THR A 399 -20.89 -5.05 -22.98
N ASP A 400 -21.11 -5.11 -21.68
CA ASP A 400 -21.28 -6.34 -20.90
C ASP A 400 -20.02 -7.22 -20.85
N GLU A 401 -18.86 -6.66 -21.20
CA GLU A 401 -17.57 -7.35 -21.08
C GLU A 401 -17.05 -7.30 -19.65
N VAL A 402 -16.61 -8.45 -19.14
CA VAL A 402 -15.88 -8.50 -17.87
C VAL A 402 -14.49 -7.91 -18.08
N ARG A 403 -14.22 -6.79 -17.43
CA ARG A 403 -12.95 -6.09 -17.54
C ARG A 403 -11.91 -6.63 -16.58
N GLY A 404 -12.33 -7.08 -15.43
CA GLY A 404 -11.46 -7.64 -14.41
C GLY A 404 -12.26 -8.11 -13.21
N SER A 405 -11.57 -8.68 -12.23
CA SER A 405 -12.20 -9.22 -11.03
C SER A 405 -11.32 -8.96 -9.80
N PHE A 406 -11.90 -9.02 -8.61
CA PHE A 406 -11.12 -8.82 -7.39
C PHE A 406 -11.66 -9.61 -6.21
N TYR A 407 -10.73 -10.04 -5.36
CA TYR A 407 -11.00 -10.54 -4.02
C TYR A 407 -11.06 -9.36 -3.05
N LEU A 408 -12.00 -9.40 -2.13
CA LEU A 408 -12.15 -8.37 -1.11
C LEU A 408 -12.07 -9.01 0.28
N ASP A 409 -10.96 -8.76 0.98
CA ASP A 409 -10.67 -9.29 2.30
C ASP A 409 -10.64 -8.13 3.30
N LEU A 410 -11.77 -7.89 3.97
CA LEU A 410 -12.00 -6.67 4.73
C LEU A 410 -11.55 -6.71 6.18
N TYR A 411 -11.57 -7.87 6.84
CA TYR A 411 -11.48 -7.92 8.30
C TYR A 411 -10.09 -8.29 8.80
N ALA A 412 -9.68 -7.64 9.91
CA ALA A 412 -8.51 -8.06 10.66
C ALA A 412 -8.73 -9.47 11.24
N ARG A 413 -7.67 -10.26 11.32
CA ARG A 413 -7.66 -11.56 11.99
C ARG A 413 -6.24 -11.93 12.36
N GLU A 414 -6.09 -12.95 13.22
CA GLU A 414 -4.77 -13.44 13.61
C GLU A 414 -3.98 -13.90 12.39
N ASN A 415 -2.68 -13.65 12.40
CA ASN A 415 -1.74 -14.07 11.37
C ASN A 415 -1.99 -13.46 10.00
N LYS A 416 -2.73 -12.35 9.97
CA LYS A 416 -2.90 -11.50 8.80
C LYS A 416 -2.10 -10.22 9.01
N ARG A 417 -1.30 -9.85 8.02
CA ARG A 417 -0.51 -8.61 8.05
C ARG A 417 -1.44 -7.40 8.20
N GLY A 418 -1.06 -6.45 9.07
CA GLY A 418 -1.81 -5.23 9.30
C GLY A 418 -1.71 -4.25 8.14
N GLY A 419 -2.56 -3.22 8.18
CA GLY A 419 -2.64 -2.20 7.15
C GLY A 419 -3.63 -2.56 6.04
N ALA A 420 -3.67 -1.74 5.01
CA ALA A 420 -4.48 -1.97 3.83
C ALA A 420 -3.59 -1.93 2.59
N TRP A 421 -3.90 -2.76 1.61
CA TRP A 421 -3.12 -2.79 0.38
C TRP A 421 -3.90 -3.43 -0.76
N MET A 422 -3.46 -3.15 -1.98
CA MET A 422 -3.86 -3.85 -3.19
C MET A 422 -2.67 -4.63 -3.71
N ASP A 423 -2.89 -5.79 -4.29
CA ASP A 423 -1.84 -6.55 -4.96
C ASP A 423 -2.38 -7.20 -6.24
N ASP A 424 -1.47 -7.50 -7.15
CA ASP A 424 -1.75 -8.15 -8.44
C ASP A 424 -1.87 -9.66 -8.26
N CYS A 425 -3.03 -10.21 -8.60
CA CYS A 425 -3.24 -11.66 -8.66
C CYS A 425 -2.93 -12.18 -10.06
N ILE A 426 -3.54 -11.57 -11.06
CA ILE A 426 -3.40 -11.94 -12.48
C ILE A 426 -3.33 -10.64 -13.28
N GLY A 427 -2.34 -10.52 -14.16
CA GLY A 427 -2.21 -9.39 -15.07
C GLY A 427 -2.96 -9.60 -16.38
N ARG A 428 -3.35 -8.50 -17.03
CA ARG A 428 -3.97 -8.56 -18.36
C ARG A 428 -2.92 -8.96 -19.39
N LYS A 429 -3.27 -9.90 -20.25
CA LYS A 429 -2.34 -10.47 -21.22
C LYS A 429 -3.10 -10.98 -22.45
N ARG A 430 -2.54 -10.77 -23.63
CA ARG A 430 -3.01 -11.41 -24.86
C ARG A 430 -2.39 -12.80 -24.95
N ASN A 431 -3.22 -13.82 -25.02
CA ASN A 431 -2.78 -15.21 -25.20
C ASN A 431 -2.41 -15.49 -26.65
N ALA A 432 -1.69 -16.58 -26.89
CA ALA A 432 -1.26 -16.99 -28.23
C ALA A 432 -2.44 -17.20 -29.20
N ASP A 433 -3.60 -17.63 -28.70
CA ASP A 433 -4.81 -17.83 -29.50
C ASP A 433 -5.59 -16.52 -29.78
N GLY A 434 -5.07 -15.38 -29.33
CA GLY A 434 -5.71 -14.07 -29.49
C GLY A 434 -6.71 -13.70 -28.41
N SER A 435 -7.05 -14.62 -27.50
CA SER A 435 -7.92 -14.33 -26.36
C SER A 435 -7.20 -13.44 -25.34
N ILE A 436 -7.98 -12.75 -24.52
CA ILE A 436 -7.44 -11.85 -23.50
C ILE A 436 -7.64 -12.47 -22.12
N GLN A 437 -6.52 -12.66 -21.40
CA GLN A 437 -6.56 -12.97 -19.98
C GLN A 437 -6.93 -11.71 -19.22
N LYS A 438 -8.00 -11.78 -18.42
CA LYS A 438 -8.49 -10.63 -17.67
C LYS A 438 -7.73 -10.43 -16.35
N PRO A 439 -7.48 -9.20 -15.95
CA PRO A 439 -6.77 -8.94 -14.69
C PRO A 439 -7.61 -9.27 -13.47
N VAL A 440 -6.93 -9.69 -12.40
CA VAL A 440 -7.53 -9.96 -11.09
C VAL A 440 -6.67 -9.31 -10.02
N ALA A 441 -7.32 -8.64 -9.06
CA ALA A 441 -6.67 -7.94 -7.97
C ALA A 441 -7.04 -8.55 -6.62
N TYR A 442 -6.13 -8.39 -5.64
CA TYR A 442 -6.43 -8.58 -4.21
C TYR A 442 -6.64 -7.21 -3.60
N LEU A 443 -7.76 -7.00 -2.90
CA LEU A 443 -7.99 -5.82 -2.09
C LEU A 443 -8.09 -6.26 -0.63
N THR A 444 -7.17 -5.80 0.20
CA THR A 444 -7.03 -6.25 1.58
C THR A 444 -7.13 -5.07 2.53
N CYS A 445 -7.97 -5.21 3.55
CA CYS A 445 -8.12 -4.25 4.63
C CYS A 445 -7.99 -4.97 5.97
N ASN A 446 -8.03 -4.22 7.07
CA ASN A 446 -7.97 -4.76 8.42
C ASN A 446 -8.98 -4.04 9.30
N PHE A 447 -10.25 -4.09 8.92
CA PHE A 447 -11.37 -3.48 9.63
C PHE A 447 -11.92 -4.43 10.69
N ASN A 448 -12.79 -3.93 11.57
CA ASN A 448 -13.49 -4.77 12.53
C ASN A 448 -14.45 -5.71 11.80
N ALA A 449 -14.42 -6.97 12.18
CA ALA A 449 -15.39 -7.97 11.74
C ALA A 449 -16.78 -7.68 12.32
N PRO A 450 -17.85 -8.26 11.75
CA PRO A 450 -19.18 -8.17 12.35
C PRO A 450 -19.18 -8.63 13.80
N ILE A 451 -19.94 -7.94 14.65
CA ILE A 451 -20.06 -8.27 16.07
C ILE A 451 -21.49 -8.67 16.38
N GLY A 452 -21.67 -9.88 16.90
CA GLY A 452 -23.00 -10.42 17.19
C GLY A 452 -23.85 -10.53 15.92
N ASP A 453 -25.07 -10.03 15.96
CA ASP A 453 -26.01 -10.07 14.83
C ASP A 453 -25.92 -8.83 13.92
N LYS A 454 -25.04 -7.87 14.26
CA LYS A 454 -24.88 -6.64 13.46
C LYS A 454 -23.91 -6.88 12.31
N PRO A 455 -24.15 -6.23 11.14
CA PRO A 455 -23.15 -6.26 10.07
C PRO A 455 -21.88 -5.51 10.50
N ALA A 456 -20.80 -5.67 9.76
CA ALA A 456 -19.62 -4.83 9.95
C ALA A 456 -20.02 -3.37 9.71
N LEU A 457 -19.66 -2.50 10.63
CA LEU A 457 -19.93 -1.06 10.58
C LEU A 457 -18.60 -0.33 10.56
N PHE A 458 -18.42 0.53 9.56
CA PHE A 458 -17.14 1.21 9.33
C PHE A 458 -17.15 2.63 9.87
N THR A 459 -15.97 3.12 10.25
CA THR A 459 -15.77 4.57 10.43
C THR A 459 -15.66 5.22 9.06
N HIS A 460 -15.82 6.53 9.02
CA HIS A 460 -15.61 7.30 7.79
C HIS A 460 -14.17 7.10 7.26
N ASP A 461 -13.20 7.04 8.15
CA ASP A 461 -11.80 6.80 7.78
C ASP A 461 -11.61 5.43 7.11
N GLU A 462 -12.27 4.40 7.64
CA GLU A 462 -12.26 3.06 7.04
C GLU A 462 -12.94 3.04 5.66
N VAL A 463 -14.02 3.80 5.49
CA VAL A 463 -14.66 4.00 4.17
C VAL A 463 -13.67 4.61 3.18
N THR A 464 -12.96 5.64 3.59
CA THR A 464 -11.94 6.31 2.78
C THR A 464 -10.83 5.33 2.39
N THR A 465 -10.38 4.50 3.32
CA THR A 465 -9.38 3.46 3.05
C THR A 465 -9.85 2.45 1.99
N LEU A 466 -11.11 2.01 2.10
CA LEU A 466 -11.69 1.10 1.11
C LEU A 466 -11.70 1.72 -0.30
N PHE A 467 -12.09 2.98 -0.40
CA PHE A 467 -12.10 3.72 -1.67
C PHE A 467 -10.67 3.88 -2.22
N HIS A 468 -9.72 4.12 -1.35
CA HIS A 468 -8.31 4.19 -1.71
C HIS A 468 -7.83 2.87 -2.35
N GLU A 469 -8.02 1.76 -1.66
CA GLU A 469 -7.57 0.46 -2.17
C GLU A 469 -8.31 0.06 -3.44
N PHE A 470 -9.59 0.41 -3.53
CA PHE A 470 -10.35 0.20 -4.75
C PHE A 470 -9.83 1.04 -5.91
N GLY A 471 -9.30 2.24 -5.65
CA GLY A 471 -8.64 3.06 -6.66
C GLY A 471 -7.44 2.37 -7.30
N HIS A 472 -6.61 1.71 -6.50
CA HIS A 472 -5.54 0.84 -7.01
C HIS A 472 -6.13 -0.33 -7.82
N GLY A 473 -7.19 -0.92 -7.31
CA GLY A 473 -7.84 -2.05 -7.97
C GLY A 473 -8.34 -1.71 -9.37
N ILE A 474 -9.03 -0.59 -9.53
CA ILE A 474 -9.54 -0.19 -10.84
C ILE A 474 -8.42 0.18 -11.81
N HIS A 475 -7.32 0.74 -11.31
CA HIS A 475 -6.14 1.01 -12.14
C HIS A 475 -5.60 -0.30 -12.73
N HIS A 476 -5.61 -1.36 -11.96
CA HIS A 476 -5.18 -2.69 -12.42
C HIS A 476 -6.22 -3.35 -13.33
N MET A 477 -7.49 -3.31 -12.94
CA MET A 477 -8.56 -4.06 -13.61
C MET A 477 -9.10 -3.41 -14.88
N LEU A 478 -9.12 -2.08 -14.96
CA LEU A 478 -9.67 -1.36 -16.12
C LEU A 478 -8.65 -1.09 -17.21
N THR A 479 -7.46 -1.62 -17.09
CA THR A 479 -6.42 -1.48 -18.13
C THR A 479 -6.90 -2.07 -19.46
N LYS A 480 -6.50 -1.42 -20.55
CA LYS A 480 -6.66 -1.94 -21.91
C LYS A 480 -5.34 -2.39 -22.52
N VAL A 481 -4.26 -2.31 -21.74
CA VAL A 481 -2.94 -2.75 -22.18
C VAL A 481 -2.84 -4.26 -22.07
N ASP A 482 -2.46 -4.91 -23.17
CA ASP A 482 -2.35 -6.37 -23.27
C ASP A 482 -0.93 -6.90 -23.08
N VAL A 483 0.02 -6.01 -22.81
CA VAL A 483 1.42 -6.35 -22.55
C VAL A 483 1.60 -6.40 -21.04
N PRO A 484 1.79 -7.59 -20.43
CA PRO A 484 1.73 -7.76 -18.97
C PRO A 484 2.66 -6.85 -18.18
N ASP A 485 3.87 -6.60 -18.67
CA ASP A 485 4.89 -5.83 -17.98
C ASP A 485 4.51 -4.35 -17.79
N VAL A 486 3.55 -3.86 -18.58
CA VAL A 486 3.08 -2.47 -18.51
C VAL A 486 1.55 -2.38 -18.41
N ALA A 487 0.88 -3.49 -18.10
CA ALA A 487 -0.57 -3.57 -17.96
C ALA A 487 -0.98 -3.30 -16.50
N GLY A 488 -2.05 -2.55 -16.31
CA GLY A 488 -2.58 -2.25 -14.98
C GLY A 488 -1.57 -1.46 -14.15
N ILE A 489 -1.28 -1.94 -12.95
CA ILE A 489 -0.29 -1.29 -12.07
C ILE A 489 1.15 -1.61 -12.44
N ASN A 490 1.36 -2.62 -13.29
CA ASN A 490 2.71 -3.05 -13.65
C ASN A 490 3.41 -1.99 -14.51
N GLY A 491 4.66 -1.70 -14.17
CA GLY A 491 5.45 -0.70 -14.88
C GLY A 491 5.08 0.75 -14.57
N VAL A 492 4.09 1.00 -13.72
CA VAL A 492 3.77 2.35 -13.27
C VAL A 492 4.83 2.80 -12.27
N PRO A 493 5.47 3.97 -12.46
CA PRO A 493 6.40 4.50 -11.47
C PRO A 493 5.77 4.62 -10.09
N TRP A 494 6.52 4.22 -9.03
CA TRP A 494 6.01 4.22 -7.67
C TRP A 494 5.49 5.58 -7.20
N ASP A 495 6.08 6.68 -7.67
CA ASP A 495 5.64 8.03 -7.30
C ASP A 495 4.39 8.51 -8.06
N ALA A 496 3.87 7.69 -8.98
CA ALA A 496 2.59 7.92 -9.66
C ALA A 496 1.53 6.88 -9.28
N VAL A 497 1.92 5.75 -8.70
CA VAL A 497 1.00 4.61 -8.47
C VAL A 497 -0.15 4.96 -7.54
N GLU A 498 0.05 5.90 -6.61
CA GLU A 498 -0.99 6.34 -5.66
C GLU A 498 -1.98 7.34 -6.26
N LEU A 499 -1.79 7.80 -7.51
CA LEU A 499 -2.70 8.78 -8.11
C LEU A 499 -4.14 8.27 -8.14
N PRO A 500 -4.46 7.10 -8.72
CA PRO A 500 -5.84 6.62 -8.77
C PRO A 500 -6.43 6.30 -7.40
N SER A 501 -5.62 5.81 -6.47
CA SER A 501 -6.09 5.46 -5.14
C SER A 501 -6.49 6.70 -4.34
N GLN A 502 -5.63 7.69 -4.27
CA GLN A 502 -5.91 8.94 -3.58
C GLN A 502 -7.02 9.73 -4.28
N PHE A 503 -7.10 9.64 -5.59
CA PHE A 503 -8.17 10.25 -6.38
C PHE A 503 -9.55 9.78 -5.94
N MET A 504 -9.73 8.48 -5.73
CA MET A 504 -11.02 7.91 -5.32
C MET A 504 -11.47 8.35 -3.92
N GLU A 505 -10.53 8.71 -3.04
CA GLU A 505 -10.84 9.18 -1.69
C GLU A 505 -11.66 10.48 -1.69
N ASN A 506 -11.52 11.31 -2.72
CA ASN A 506 -12.17 12.63 -2.77
C ASN A 506 -13.68 12.56 -2.60
N TRP A 507 -14.33 11.55 -3.18
CA TRP A 507 -15.79 11.41 -3.11
C TRP A 507 -16.30 11.08 -1.71
N CYS A 508 -15.45 10.56 -0.83
CA CYS A 508 -15.83 10.31 0.56
C CYS A 508 -16.06 11.60 1.35
N TRP A 509 -15.68 12.75 0.79
CA TRP A 509 -15.88 14.07 1.37
C TRP A 509 -16.89 14.91 0.60
N GLU A 510 -17.61 14.32 -0.35
CA GLU A 510 -18.62 15.02 -1.14
C GLU A 510 -20.03 14.66 -0.67
N LYS A 511 -20.85 15.67 -0.39
CA LYS A 511 -22.20 15.51 0.10
C LYS A 511 -23.04 14.59 -0.78
N GLU A 512 -23.03 14.84 -2.08
CA GLU A 512 -23.82 14.09 -3.06
C GLU A 512 -23.41 12.63 -3.16
N ALA A 513 -22.13 12.33 -2.92
CA ALA A 513 -21.63 10.96 -2.88
C ALA A 513 -22.00 10.26 -1.57
N LEU A 514 -21.89 10.96 -0.45
CA LEU A 514 -22.24 10.40 0.87
C LEU A 514 -23.72 10.04 0.98
N ASP A 515 -24.59 10.68 0.20
CA ASP A 515 -26.00 10.35 0.14
C ASP A 515 -26.26 8.90 -0.31
N PHE A 516 -25.42 8.34 -1.17
CA PHE A 516 -25.57 6.95 -1.59
C PHE A 516 -24.51 6.02 -1.01
N ILE A 517 -23.44 6.55 -0.38
CA ILE A 517 -22.43 5.74 0.33
C ILE A 517 -22.94 5.38 1.72
N SER A 518 -23.69 6.26 2.37
CA SER A 518 -24.23 6.06 3.72
C SER A 518 -25.66 5.50 3.69
N GLY A 519 -26.02 4.80 4.75
CA GLY A 519 -27.37 4.30 4.96
C GLY A 519 -27.41 3.48 6.24
N HIS A 520 -28.26 3.87 7.17
CA HIS A 520 -28.36 3.21 8.48
C HIS A 520 -28.61 1.71 8.32
N PHE A 521 -27.89 0.88 9.09
CA PHE A 521 -27.98 -0.57 8.94
C PHE A 521 -29.34 -1.17 9.25
N GLU A 522 -30.19 -0.47 10.01
CA GLU A 522 -31.57 -0.89 10.32
C GLU A 522 -32.60 -0.14 9.47
N THR A 523 -32.54 1.20 9.42
CA THR A 523 -33.58 2.04 8.78
C THR A 523 -33.28 2.31 7.30
N HIS A 524 -32.04 2.09 6.83
CA HIS A 524 -31.57 2.38 5.47
C HIS A 524 -31.54 3.86 5.11
N GLU A 525 -31.83 4.75 6.05
CA GLU A 525 -31.77 6.19 5.83
C GLU A 525 -30.32 6.66 5.68
N PRO A 526 -30.02 7.55 4.72
CA PRO A 526 -28.68 8.11 4.57
C PRO A 526 -28.31 8.96 5.79
N LEU A 527 -27.02 9.28 5.88
CA LEU A 527 -26.51 10.12 6.97
C LEU A 527 -27.34 11.43 7.05
N PRO A 528 -27.87 11.79 8.24
CA PRO A 528 -28.65 13.03 8.39
C PRO A 528 -27.84 14.25 7.95
N GLU A 529 -28.53 15.23 7.35
CA GLU A 529 -27.89 16.44 6.83
C GLU A 529 -27.05 17.16 7.88
N GLU A 530 -27.53 17.24 9.12
CA GLU A 530 -26.81 17.86 10.22
C GLU A 530 -25.47 17.14 10.48
N LYS A 531 -25.49 15.82 10.56
CA LYS A 531 -24.28 15.00 10.76
C LYS A 531 -23.33 15.10 9.58
N LEU A 532 -23.87 15.11 8.36
CA LEU A 532 -23.14 15.28 7.13
C LEU A 532 -22.36 16.60 7.12
N ASN A 533 -23.06 17.70 7.45
CA ASN A 533 -22.44 19.03 7.49
C ASN A 533 -21.34 19.11 8.56
N GLN A 534 -21.56 18.49 9.72
CA GLN A 534 -20.57 18.40 10.79
C GLN A 534 -19.34 17.63 10.34
N LEU A 535 -19.52 16.50 9.67
CA LEU A 535 -18.42 15.70 9.13
C LEU A 535 -17.59 16.49 8.13
N LEU A 536 -18.24 17.17 7.18
CA LEU A 536 -17.57 17.94 6.15
C LEU A 536 -16.80 19.13 6.73
N LYS A 537 -17.32 19.78 7.76
CA LYS A 537 -16.62 20.86 8.48
C LYS A 537 -15.36 20.33 9.19
N ALA A 538 -15.41 19.10 9.67
CA ALA A 538 -14.29 18.48 10.37
C ALA A 538 -13.19 17.98 9.44
N LYS A 539 -13.37 18.03 8.12
CA LYS A 539 -12.41 17.51 7.13
C LYS A 539 -10.97 17.96 7.38
N ASN A 540 -10.80 19.24 7.65
CA ASN A 540 -9.46 19.83 7.78
C ASN A 540 -8.99 19.96 9.24
N TYR A 541 -9.70 19.28 10.18
CA TYR A 541 -9.26 19.24 11.56
C TYR A 541 -7.89 18.60 11.67
N GLN A 542 -6.92 19.36 12.17
CA GLN A 542 -5.51 18.95 12.30
C GLN A 542 -4.87 18.47 10.98
N ALA A 543 -5.37 18.95 9.84
CA ALA A 543 -4.84 18.56 8.53
C ALA A 543 -3.37 18.91 8.35
N ALA A 544 -2.93 20.07 8.84
CA ALA A 544 -1.53 20.47 8.74
C ALA A 544 -0.62 19.59 9.62
N MET A 545 -1.07 19.24 10.83
CA MET A 545 -0.34 18.29 11.69
C MET A 545 -0.20 16.93 11.02
N PHE A 546 -1.24 16.48 10.34
CA PHE A 546 -1.23 15.22 9.60
C PHE A 546 -0.24 15.27 8.43
N VAL A 547 -0.25 16.36 7.66
CA VAL A 547 0.73 16.56 6.55
C VAL A 547 2.16 16.56 7.10
N LEU A 548 2.41 17.23 8.20
CA LEU A 548 3.73 17.26 8.85
C LEU A 548 4.16 15.87 9.33
N ARG A 549 3.23 15.06 9.80
CA ARG A 549 3.51 13.67 10.17
C ARG A 549 3.94 12.84 8.95
N GLN A 550 3.27 13.00 7.82
CA GLN A 550 3.66 12.34 6.57
C GLN A 550 5.01 12.83 6.07
N LEU A 551 5.28 14.11 6.23
CA LEU A 551 6.59 14.70 5.87
C LEU A 551 7.72 14.18 6.78
N GLU A 552 7.43 13.93 8.04
CA GLU A 552 8.39 13.30 8.96
C GLU A 552 8.80 11.92 8.42
N PHE A 553 7.85 11.09 8.01
CA PHE A 553 8.13 9.79 7.41
C PHE A 553 8.89 9.92 6.09
N GLY A 554 8.42 10.78 5.21
CA GLY A 554 9.03 10.98 3.89
C GLY A 554 10.46 11.51 3.97
N LEU A 555 10.69 12.50 4.83
CA LEU A 555 12.03 13.09 5.03
C LEU A 555 12.96 12.13 5.76
N PHE A 556 12.45 11.39 6.75
CA PHE A 556 13.25 10.35 7.40
C PHE A 556 13.75 9.32 6.40
N ASP A 557 12.82 8.74 5.62
CA ASP A 557 13.13 7.76 4.60
C ASP A 557 14.16 8.29 3.59
N PHE A 558 13.86 9.43 2.99
CA PHE A 558 14.67 9.95 1.91
C PHE A 558 16.03 10.41 2.40
N THR A 559 16.07 11.13 3.52
CA THR A 559 17.32 11.61 4.12
C THR A 559 18.21 10.45 4.56
N LEU A 560 17.63 9.43 5.22
CA LEU A 560 18.40 8.27 5.66
C LEU A 560 19.08 7.57 4.46
N HIS A 561 18.31 7.33 3.38
CA HIS A 561 18.86 6.68 2.18
C HIS A 561 19.83 7.57 1.41
N HIS A 562 19.74 8.88 1.58
CA HIS A 562 20.62 9.84 0.90
C HIS A 562 21.97 10.02 1.62
N THR A 563 21.96 9.92 2.95
CA THR A 563 23.13 10.27 3.77
C THR A 563 23.77 9.13 4.53
N PHE A 564 23.16 7.93 4.51
CA PHE A 564 23.67 6.79 5.29
C PHE A 564 25.10 6.39 4.84
N GLU A 565 26.00 6.23 5.82
CA GLU A 565 27.36 5.79 5.62
C GLU A 565 27.61 4.49 6.39
N ALA A 566 28.11 3.47 5.69
CA ALA A 566 28.41 2.18 6.30
C ALA A 566 29.43 2.31 7.43
N GLY A 567 29.20 1.63 8.55
CA GLY A 567 30.11 1.59 9.68
C GLY A 567 30.00 2.76 10.66
N LYS A 568 29.17 3.75 10.37
CA LYS A 568 28.91 4.88 11.28
C LYS A 568 27.73 4.56 12.20
N ALA A 569 27.94 4.68 13.50
CA ALA A 569 26.95 4.28 14.50
C ALA A 569 25.76 5.24 14.60
N ASN A 570 24.61 4.72 15.05
CA ASN A 570 23.41 5.48 15.47
C ASN A 570 22.76 6.36 14.40
N GLN A 571 23.04 6.13 13.12
CA GLN A 571 22.54 6.99 12.05
C GLN A 571 21.01 6.96 11.91
N VAL A 572 20.40 5.80 12.11
CA VAL A 572 18.95 5.63 11.93
C VAL A 572 18.18 6.52 12.91
N LEU A 573 18.50 6.39 14.20
CA LEU A 573 17.83 7.18 15.24
C LEU A 573 18.25 8.66 15.21
N ASP A 574 19.51 8.95 14.89
CA ASP A 574 19.99 10.33 14.76
C ASP A 574 19.31 11.04 13.59
N THR A 575 19.13 10.38 12.48
CA THR A 575 18.40 10.93 11.31
C THR A 575 16.94 11.18 11.67
N LEU A 576 16.30 10.24 12.34
CA LEU A 576 14.92 10.41 12.78
C LEU A 576 14.78 11.64 13.71
N LYS A 577 15.68 11.77 14.67
CA LYS A 577 15.68 12.90 15.59
C LYS A 577 15.86 14.23 14.86
N ALA A 578 16.82 14.29 13.95
CA ALA A 578 17.08 15.50 13.15
C ALA A 578 15.86 15.91 12.31
N VAL A 579 15.19 14.94 11.69
CA VAL A 579 13.97 15.20 10.93
C VAL A 579 12.85 15.68 11.84
N LYS A 580 12.65 15.04 12.98
CA LYS A 580 11.64 15.45 13.97
C LYS A 580 11.88 16.89 14.47
N ASP A 581 13.13 17.23 14.77
CA ASP A 581 13.49 18.56 15.22
C ASP A 581 13.16 19.63 14.16
N LYS A 582 13.21 19.26 12.89
CA LYS A 582 12.96 20.18 11.79
C LYS A 582 11.47 20.32 11.46
N VAL A 583 10.72 19.23 11.40
CA VAL A 583 9.34 19.25 10.87
C VAL A 583 8.26 18.85 11.86
N ALA A 584 8.55 18.04 12.87
CA ALA A 584 7.53 17.56 13.79
C ALA A 584 7.11 18.64 14.77
N VAL A 585 5.80 18.82 14.94
CA VAL A 585 5.25 19.66 16.01
C VAL A 585 5.08 18.85 17.29
N ILE A 586 4.88 17.53 17.18
CA ILE A 586 4.85 16.59 18.31
C ILE A 586 6.12 15.75 18.25
N LYS A 587 6.99 15.94 19.25
CA LYS A 587 8.34 15.34 19.23
C LYS A 587 8.37 13.85 19.62
N GLY A 588 7.37 13.37 20.35
CA GLY A 588 7.35 11.99 20.84
C GLY A 588 8.26 11.75 22.03
N VAL A 589 8.56 10.48 22.30
CA VAL A 589 9.42 10.04 23.39
C VAL A 589 10.66 9.34 22.85
N GLU A 590 11.77 9.41 23.57
CA GLU A 590 13.07 8.87 23.12
C GLU A 590 13.07 7.34 22.96
N TRP A 591 12.29 6.63 23.76
CA TRP A 591 12.24 5.18 23.71
C TRP A 591 11.37 4.62 22.58
N ALA A 592 10.60 5.47 21.87
CA ALA A 592 9.82 5.04 20.71
C ALA A 592 10.74 4.62 19.55
N ARG A 593 10.34 3.59 18.83
CA ARG A 593 11.13 3.00 17.75
C ARG A 593 10.31 2.87 16.46
N ALA A 594 9.90 4.01 15.92
CA ALA A 594 9.14 4.05 14.67
C ALA A 594 9.83 3.33 13.49
N PRO A 595 11.16 3.44 13.30
CA PRO A 595 11.81 2.75 12.18
C PRO A 595 11.66 1.23 12.22
N HIS A 596 11.58 0.64 13.41
CA HIS A 596 11.60 -0.80 13.62
C HIS A 596 10.32 -1.51 13.16
N SER A 597 9.25 -0.75 12.91
CA SER A 597 8.00 -1.27 12.34
C SER A 597 7.65 -0.58 11.01
N PHE A 598 8.55 0.20 10.46
CA PHE A 598 8.32 0.94 9.22
C PHE A 598 8.50 0.03 8.00
N SER A 599 7.53 -0.85 7.80
CA SER A 599 7.55 -1.88 6.75
C SER A 599 7.59 -1.31 5.35
N HIS A 600 6.97 -0.16 5.11
CA HIS A 600 6.95 0.49 3.79
C HIS A 600 8.36 0.60 3.19
N ILE A 601 9.34 1.04 3.98
CA ILE A 601 10.69 1.30 3.48
C ILE A 601 11.65 0.13 3.69
N PHE A 602 11.37 -0.78 4.63
CA PHE A 602 12.27 -1.90 4.91
C PHE A 602 11.78 -3.25 4.40
N ALA A 603 10.50 -3.35 4.02
CA ALA A 603 9.90 -4.59 3.54
C ALA A 603 8.86 -4.41 2.43
N GLY A 604 8.50 -3.17 2.09
CA GLY A 604 7.34 -2.89 1.24
C GLY A 604 7.60 -2.20 -0.12
N GLY A 605 8.84 -1.98 -0.51
CA GLY A 605 9.14 -1.38 -1.80
C GLY A 605 9.16 0.15 -1.85
N TYR A 606 8.96 0.83 -0.72
CA TYR A 606 8.97 2.29 -0.63
C TYR A 606 10.30 2.88 -0.17
N ALA A 607 11.40 2.13 -0.25
CA ALA A 607 12.74 2.61 0.10
C ALA A 607 13.12 3.83 -0.73
N ALA A 608 13.46 4.93 -0.08
CA ALA A 608 13.70 6.23 -0.74
C ALA A 608 12.55 6.61 -1.68
N GLY A 609 11.35 6.22 -1.32
CA GLY A 609 10.14 6.37 -2.13
C GLY A 609 8.89 6.72 -1.33
N TYR A 610 8.97 6.86 -0.02
CA TYR A 610 7.78 7.20 0.80
C TYR A 610 7.21 8.57 0.42
N TYR A 611 8.02 9.49 -0.10
CA TYR A 611 7.57 10.78 -0.61
C TYR A 611 6.48 10.63 -1.67
N SER A 612 6.41 9.46 -2.30
CA SER A 612 5.46 9.17 -3.40
C SER A 612 4.00 9.42 -2.99
N TYR A 613 3.65 9.20 -1.73
CA TYR A 613 2.29 9.46 -1.24
C TYR A 613 1.92 10.94 -1.37
N LEU A 614 2.79 11.84 -0.93
CA LEU A 614 2.55 13.30 -1.04
C LEU A 614 2.68 13.78 -2.48
N TRP A 615 3.64 13.25 -3.21
CA TRP A 615 3.84 13.58 -4.62
C TRP A 615 2.61 13.22 -5.46
N ALA A 616 2.11 12.00 -5.31
CA ALA A 616 0.92 11.55 -6.01
C ALA A 616 -0.35 12.26 -5.53
N GLU A 617 -0.38 12.72 -4.27
CA GLU A 617 -1.51 13.48 -3.74
C GLU A 617 -1.65 14.84 -4.44
N VAL A 618 -0.53 15.46 -4.82
CA VAL A 618 -0.54 16.66 -5.68
C VAL A 618 -1.21 16.34 -7.02
N LEU A 619 -0.83 15.23 -7.64
CA LEU A 619 -1.40 14.79 -8.92
C LEU A 619 -2.90 14.49 -8.77
N SER A 620 -3.27 13.78 -7.73
CA SER A 620 -4.65 13.38 -7.44
C SER A 620 -5.55 14.60 -7.20
N ALA A 621 -5.11 15.51 -6.34
CA ALA A 621 -5.88 16.71 -6.01
C ALA A 621 -6.08 17.59 -7.25
N ASP A 622 -5.06 17.72 -8.07
CA ASP A 622 -5.13 18.53 -9.28
C ASP A 622 -5.97 17.85 -10.37
N ALA A 623 -5.93 16.54 -10.47
CA ALA A 623 -6.83 15.78 -11.35
C ALA A 623 -8.29 15.96 -10.91
N PHE A 624 -8.56 15.82 -9.61
CA PHE A 624 -9.92 16.01 -9.08
C PHE A 624 -10.42 17.44 -9.28
N SER A 625 -9.53 18.44 -9.29
CA SER A 625 -9.92 19.83 -9.53
C SER A 625 -10.66 20.00 -10.85
N ARG A 626 -10.37 19.17 -11.85
CA ARG A 626 -11.11 19.19 -13.12
C ARG A 626 -12.56 18.72 -12.92
N PHE A 627 -12.78 17.69 -12.08
CA PHE A 627 -14.14 17.25 -11.73
C PHE A 627 -14.88 18.32 -10.92
N GLU A 628 -14.19 19.06 -10.07
CA GLU A 628 -14.78 20.18 -9.34
C GLU A 628 -15.26 21.28 -10.30
N GLU A 629 -14.49 21.57 -11.35
CA GLU A 629 -14.82 22.56 -12.37
C GLU A 629 -15.96 22.12 -13.28
N GLU A 630 -16.00 20.85 -13.67
CA GLU A 630 -16.90 20.31 -14.70
C GLU A 630 -18.10 19.53 -14.14
N GLY A 631 -18.06 19.18 -12.85
CA GLY A 631 -19.06 18.35 -12.18
C GLY A 631 -18.45 17.05 -11.67
N ILE A 632 -18.63 16.76 -10.38
CA ILE A 632 -17.99 15.62 -9.73
C ILE A 632 -18.51 14.25 -10.21
N PHE A 633 -19.67 14.21 -10.85
CA PHE A 633 -20.23 13.02 -11.48
C PHE A 633 -20.32 13.14 -13.00
N ASN A 634 -19.61 14.08 -13.58
CA ASN A 634 -19.64 14.29 -15.02
C ASN A 634 -19.08 13.07 -15.75
N PRO A 635 -19.93 12.32 -16.50
CA PRO A 635 -19.48 11.09 -17.15
C PRO A 635 -18.50 11.32 -18.30
N VAL A 636 -18.50 12.51 -18.90
CA VAL A 636 -17.54 12.88 -19.95
C VAL A 636 -16.15 13.06 -19.33
N THR A 637 -16.07 13.80 -18.23
CA THR A 637 -14.81 13.98 -17.48
C THR A 637 -14.32 12.62 -16.93
N GLY A 638 -15.24 11.81 -16.39
CA GLY A 638 -14.92 10.46 -15.90
C GLY A 638 -14.37 9.56 -16.99
N LYS A 639 -15.00 9.57 -18.18
CA LYS A 639 -14.52 8.79 -19.31
C LYS A 639 -13.14 9.26 -19.76
N PHE A 640 -12.89 10.56 -19.73
CA PHE A 640 -11.59 11.11 -20.12
C PHE A 640 -10.49 10.69 -19.13
N PHE A 641 -10.77 10.71 -17.83
CA PHE A 641 -9.86 10.18 -16.80
C PHE A 641 -9.61 8.68 -17.00
N LEU A 642 -10.68 7.91 -17.26
CA LEU A 642 -10.59 6.49 -17.53
C LEU A 642 -9.70 6.21 -18.75
N ASP A 643 -9.96 6.87 -19.87
CA ASP A 643 -9.28 6.61 -21.15
C ASP A 643 -7.82 7.08 -21.14
N GLU A 644 -7.51 8.20 -20.50
CA GLU A 644 -6.17 8.79 -20.54
C GLU A 644 -5.26 8.32 -19.41
N ILE A 645 -5.81 7.89 -18.28
CA ILE A 645 -5.02 7.50 -17.11
C ILE A 645 -5.23 6.02 -16.76
N LEU A 646 -6.45 5.60 -16.42
CA LEU A 646 -6.70 4.28 -15.87
C LEU A 646 -6.43 3.15 -16.86
N THR A 647 -6.81 3.32 -18.13
CA THR A 647 -6.66 2.25 -19.14
C THR A 647 -5.24 2.10 -19.67
N ARG A 648 -4.37 3.07 -19.43
CA ARG A 648 -3.02 3.14 -20.02
C ARG A 648 -1.97 2.34 -19.25
N GLY A 649 -2.24 1.96 -18.02
CA GLY A 649 -1.26 1.24 -17.18
C GLY A 649 0.08 1.97 -17.11
N GLY A 650 1.16 1.22 -17.24
CA GLY A 650 2.53 1.74 -17.32
C GLY A 650 3.07 1.94 -18.73
N SER A 651 2.21 1.97 -19.73
CA SER A 651 2.62 2.02 -21.14
C SER A 651 3.21 3.36 -21.58
N GLU A 652 2.91 4.45 -20.86
CA GLU A 652 3.42 5.79 -21.12
C GLU A 652 3.81 6.47 -19.83
N GLU A 653 4.68 7.49 -19.93
CA GLU A 653 5.12 8.25 -18.75
C GLU A 653 3.92 8.93 -18.07
N PRO A 654 3.80 8.86 -16.74
CA PRO A 654 2.68 9.44 -16.00
C PRO A 654 2.47 10.94 -16.25
N MET A 655 3.56 11.70 -16.41
CA MET A 655 3.46 13.13 -16.70
C MET A 655 2.75 13.39 -18.04
N VAL A 656 3.00 12.56 -19.05
CA VAL A 656 2.34 12.65 -20.36
C VAL A 656 0.84 12.39 -20.22
N LEU A 657 0.48 11.33 -19.48
CA LEU A 657 -0.92 10.98 -19.24
C LEU A 657 -1.64 12.07 -18.45
N PHE A 658 -1.01 12.60 -17.43
CA PHE A 658 -1.56 13.67 -16.60
C PHE A 658 -1.83 14.93 -17.45
N LYS A 659 -0.85 15.36 -18.26
CA LYS A 659 -0.99 16.54 -19.12
C LYS A 659 -2.12 16.39 -20.15
N ARG A 660 -2.29 15.19 -20.69
CA ARG A 660 -3.41 14.93 -21.62
C ARG A 660 -4.75 15.11 -20.91
N PHE A 661 -4.86 14.59 -19.69
CA PHE A 661 -6.10 14.70 -18.92
C PHE A 661 -6.33 16.12 -18.42
N ARG A 662 -5.34 16.73 -17.77
CA ARG A 662 -5.52 18.04 -17.11
C ARG A 662 -5.31 19.23 -18.04
N GLY A 663 -4.55 19.05 -19.11
CA GLY A 663 -4.23 20.11 -20.08
C GLY A 663 -3.03 20.97 -19.69
N ARG A 664 -2.36 20.66 -18.60
CA ARG A 664 -1.20 21.38 -18.09
C ARG A 664 -0.40 20.52 -17.10
N GLU A 665 0.74 21.02 -16.66
CA GLU A 665 1.52 20.37 -15.60
C GLU A 665 0.80 20.44 -14.26
N PRO A 666 1.09 19.50 -13.33
CA PRO A 666 0.52 19.52 -11.98
C PRO A 666 0.86 20.79 -11.21
N GLN A 667 -0.09 21.25 -10.40
CA GLN A 667 0.05 22.43 -9.54
C GLN A 667 -0.28 22.06 -8.09
N LEU A 668 0.43 22.66 -7.15
CA LEU A 668 0.27 22.41 -5.71
C LEU A 668 -1.03 23.01 -5.14
N ASP A 669 -1.61 23.99 -5.83
CA ASP A 669 -2.74 24.79 -5.33
C ASP A 669 -3.94 23.97 -4.87
N ALA A 670 -4.33 22.95 -5.64
CA ALA A 670 -5.48 22.11 -5.33
C ALA A 670 -5.24 21.32 -4.03
N LEU A 671 -4.05 20.76 -3.84
CA LEU A 671 -3.71 20.05 -2.60
C LEU A 671 -3.80 20.96 -1.39
N LEU A 672 -3.18 22.13 -1.46
CA LEU A 672 -3.19 23.09 -0.34
C LEU A 672 -4.63 23.50 -0.01
N ARG A 673 -5.44 23.79 -1.02
CA ARG A 673 -6.85 24.12 -0.83
C ARG A 673 -7.63 22.98 -0.18
N HIS A 674 -7.43 21.74 -0.64
CA HIS A 674 -8.11 20.57 -0.09
C HIS A 674 -7.72 20.32 1.38
N LYS A 675 -6.51 20.67 1.77
CA LYS A 675 -6.02 20.52 3.16
C LYS A 675 -6.30 21.73 4.04
N GLY A 676 -6.86 22.81 3.48
CA GLY A 676 -7.11 24.03 4.23
C GLY A 676 -5.83 24.75 4.66
N ILE A 677 -4.75 24.56 3.94
CA ILE A 677 -3.45 25.21 4.20
C ILE A 677 -3.35 26.46 3.34
N ALA A 678 -3.03 27.59 3.95
CA ALA A 678 -2.88 28.86 3.22
C ALA A 678 -1.63 28.84 2.31
N ASN A 679 -1.76 29.48 1.14
CA ASN A 679 -0.66 29.61 0.20
C ASN A 679 0.47 30.51 0.72
#